data_9750092917b8ccccccd8657995aea698
#
_entry.id   9750092917b8ccccccd8657995aea698
#
_cell.length_a   1.000
_cell.length_b   1.000
_cell.length_c   1.000
_cell.angle_alpha   90.00
_cell.angle_beta   90.00
_cell.angle_gamma   90.00
#
_symmetry.space_group_name_H-M   'P 1'
#
loop_
_entity.id
_entity.type
_entity.pdbx_description
1 polymer ?
#
loop_
_entity_poly.entity_id
_entity_poly.type
_entity_poly.pdbx_seq_one_letter_code
_entity_poly.pdbx_strand_id
1 'polypeptide(L)'
;MRSFGKIISVLVLTVFVISTFTVTAGAAVRYMPDVTAEMSKASYWTDKMNDPDKVLAGPEDIADINQSIIEDGTTGVVDLADWSLKNMAFNGQQMAQSLYNSARADAKTFYGWDAKYDTNGTGYDNYDDAYEHIYKPMVDNTIDPAATANMDSQFAICTKRTNLLAFPSDNPLLEDPDDPDNGDLYLSMVRVNEPMVIQAKSADGQYYSARTSCTSGWISIEDIAICADRDKWLEAWDFGKDKTLVVYDDKIYTEESKYTPELSSVKLPMGTCLELASEEEIDGNINKRTAHNNHVVWMPVRKSDGTYEKKLCLIGENRKVSEGFLPLTTSNIVMVAMNQLGDIYGWGGQMGSEDCSGYVRDVYKCFGLELARNTTLQMSQPVKKWALSGMSDEEKAETIKRLLAGAVLFFSSHEMIYLGENNGKLYVISSLGNIVLDGDVTAVRGGIINTLDMKRSNGATWLRSMTQAQIPYLPADAKKDMSDSDITVSGLKALTYNGEYRKPAVKITDNAGTLALNADYTVSYSNNKNAGKASVTITAKNDSSDYTGSVTQKFTIKKAANTLAVKGQTAKIKYTALKKAQIIPASKAYKFTSRGQGKITYIKSSGNSKISVSKKTGKITVKKGLKKKTYKLKVRIKAAGTGNYKAKTRTVTVNIRVR
;
A
#
# COMPACT_ATOMS: atom_id res chain seq x y z
N MET A 1 44.34 35.73 79.08
CA MET A 1 43.65 35.09 80.20
C MET A 1 42.28 34.58 79.71
N ARG A 2 42.09 33.36 79.85
CA ARG A 2 40.90 32.54 79.99
C ARG A 2 39.53 33.20 79.79
N SER A 3 38.69 32.70 78.89
CA SER A 3 37.35 32.28 79.32
C SER A 3 36.63 31.44 78.26
N PHE A 4 36.24 30.35 78.72
CA PHE A 4 35.27 29.33 78.41
C PHE A 4 34.19 29.63 77.37
N GLY A 5 34.02 28.63 76.55
CA GLY A 5 32.99 28.43 75.53
C GLY A 5 31.60 28.18 76.07
N LYS A 6 30.65 28.40 75.18
CA LYS A 6 29.34 27.73 75.23
C LYS A 6 29.01 27.26 73.83
N ILE A 7 28.93 25.99 73.68
CA ILE A 7 28.40 25.31 72.53
C ILE A 7 26.90 25.57 72.51
N ILE A 8 26.40 26.27 71.51
CA ILE A 8 25.01 26.35 71.17
C ILE A 8 24.80 25.50 69.92
N SER A 9 24.19 24.34 70.07
CA SER A 9 23.71 23.49 68.97
C SER A 9 22.58 24.22 68.26
N VAL A 10 22.85 24.77 67.09
CA VAL A 10 21.83 25.27 66.20
C VAL A 10 21.32 24.09 65.39
N LEU A 11 20.14 23.62 65.68
CA LEU A 11 19.37 22.67 64.86
C LEU A 11 18.96 23.38 63.59
N VAL A 12 19.68 23.18 62.48
CA VAL A 12 19.24 23.68 61.17
C VAL A 12 18.14 22.78 60.69
N LEU A 13 16.92 23.23 60.84
CA LEU A 13 15.72 22.62 60.25
C LEU A 13 15.75 22.95 58.76
N THR A 14 16.26 22.02 57.94
CA THR A 14 16.19 22.16 56.48
C THR A 14 14.74 21.88 56.05
N VAL A 15 13.98 22.96 55.89
CA VAL A 15 12.69 22.90 55.24
C VAL A 15 12.92 22.61 53.76
N PHE A 16 12.73 21.34 53.33
CA PHE A 16 12.58 21.01 51.92
C PHE A 16 11.29 21.66 51.44
N VAL A 17 11.37 22.83 50.83
CA VAL A 17 10.29 23.35 50.00
C VAL A 17 10.26 22.47 48.76
N ILE A 18 9.40 21.43 48.76
CA ILE A 18 8.99 20.74 47.55
C ILE A 18 8.18 21.76 46.77
N SER A 19 8.88 22.53 45.91
CA SER A 19 8.19 23.22 44.84
C SER A 19 7.57 22.14 43.94
N THR A 20 6.30 21.84 44.14
CA THR A 20 5.48 21.21 43.13
C THR A 20 5.50 22.15 41.92
N PHE A 21 6.44 21.87 41.00
CA PHE A 21 6.27 22.33 39.63
C PHE A 21 4.95 21.70 39.17
N THR A 22 3.87 22.45 39.27
CA THR A 22 2.74 22.23 38.40
C THR A 22 3.28 22.43 37.00
N VAL A 23 3.71 21.36 36.37
CA VAL A 23 3.80 21.31 34.91
C VAL A 23 2.38 21.63 34.48
N THR A 24 2.14 22.86 34.10
CA THR A 24 0.97 23.18 33.30
C THR A 24 1.10 22.24 32.11
N ALA A 25 0.26 21.21 32.08
CA ALA A 25 0.17 20.34 30.94
C ALA A 25 -0.09 21.27 29.76
N GLY A 26 0.95 21.47 28.91
CA GLY A 26 0.79 22.15 27.64
C GLY A 26 -0.38 21.46 26.94
N ALA A 27 -1.13 22.19 26.12
CA ALA A 27 -2.26 21.61 25.42
C ALA A 27 -1.79 20.35 24.70
N ALA A 28 -2.26 19.18 25.17
CA ALA A 28 -1.90 17.91 24.56
C ALA A 28 -2.48 17.86 23.14
N VAL A 29 -1.74 17.28 22.21
CA VAL A 29 -2.26 17.03 20.86
C VAL A 29 -3.55 16.22 21.00
N ARG A 30 -4.62 16.68 20.36
CA ARG A 30 -5.89 15.98 20.32
C ARG A 30 -5.91 15.05 19.10
N TYR A 31 -6.37 13.85 19.31
CA TYR A 31 -6.52 12.84 18.25
C TYR A 31 -8.01 12.55 18.04
N MET A 32 -8.32 12.05 16.84
CA MET A 32 -9.66 11.57 16.55
C MET A 32 -10.03 10.38 17.46
N PRO A 33 -11.32 10.08 17.68
CA PRO A 33 -11.73 8.89 18.41
C PRO A 33 -11.01 7.63 17.90
N ASP A 34 -10.58 6.77 18.82
CA ASP A 34 -9.83 5.54 18.54
C ASP A 34 -8.42 5.72 17.93
N VAL A 35 -7.94 6.95 17.79
CA VAL A 35 -6.58 7.26 17.32
C VAL A 35 -5.68 7.62 18.50
N THR A 36 -4.45 7.10 18.49
CA THR A 36 -3.44 7.36 19.53
C THR A 36 -2.24 8.10 18.96
N ALA A 37 -1.40 8.68 19.83
CA ALA A 37 -0.17 9.35 19.43
C ALA A 37 0.79 8.43 18.63
N GLU A 38 0.82 7.13 18.93
CA GLU A 38 1.68 6.20 18.19
C GLU A 38 1.19 6.00 16.75
N MET A 39 -0.11 6.07 16.51
CA MET A 39 -0.71 5.93 15.18
C MET A 39 -0.35 7.08 14.23
N SER A 40 0.14 8.21 14.76
CA SER A 40 0.66 9.32 13.95
C SER A 40 2.08 9.08 13.40
N LYS A 41 2.70 7.95 13.74
CA LYS A 41 4.01 7.54 13.24
C LYS A 41 3.84 6.51 12.12
N ALA A 42 4.52 6.70 11.00
CA ALA A 42 4.49 5.73 9.90
C ALA A 42 4.89 4.32 10.36
N SER A 43 5.93 4.19 11.20
CA SER A 43 6.40 2.91 11.73
C SER A 43 5.33 2.12 12.49
N TYR A 44 4.38 2.80 13.15
CA TYR A 44 3.26 2.10 13.82
C TYR A 44 2.47 1.20 12.86
N TRP A 45 2.32 1.63 11.63
CA TRP A 45 1.60 0.90 10.58
C TRP A 45 2.51 -0.10 9.87
N THR A 46 3.69 0.35 9.46
CA THR A 46 4.60 -0.45 8.64
C THR A 46 5.26 -1.60 9.39
N ASP A 47 5.55 -1.47 10.69
CA ASP A 47 6.13 -2.54 11.53
C ASP A 47 5.20 -3.76 11.68
N LYS A 48 3.92 -3.61 11.37
CA LYS A 48 2.92 -4.68 11.42
C LYS A 48 2.75 -5.42 10.09
N MET A 49 3.34 -4.90 9.03
CA MET A 49 3.21 -5.43 7.68
C MET A 49 4.29 -6.46 7.39
N ASN A 50 3.98 -7.33 6.47
CA ASN A 50 4.94 -8.29 5.94
C ASN A 50 5.63 -7.66 4.73
N ASP A 51 6.95 -7.43 4.82
CA ASP A 51 7.79 -6.85 3.75
C ASP A 51 7.30 -5.47 3.22
N PRO A 52 7.15 -4.46 4.11
CA PRO A 52 6.61 -3.16 3.73
C PRO A 52 7.52 -2.35 2.79
N ASP A 53 8.79 -2.74 2.68
CA ASP A 53 9.80 -2.11 1.81
C ASP A 53 9.92 -2.77 0.44
N LYS A 54 9.10 -3.81 0.16
CA LYS A 54 9.02 -4.39 -1.18
C LYS A 54 8.59 -3.33 -2.19
N VAL A 55 9.33 -3.21 -3.29
CA VAL A 55 8.94 -2.37 -4.42
C VAL A 55 7.68 -2.95 -5.06
N LEU A 56 6.63 -2.14 -5.13
CA LEU A 56 5.29 -2.52 -5.59
C LEU A 56 5.13 -2.33 -7.11
N ALA A 57 5.78 -1.31 -7.66
CA ALA A 57 5.87 -1.04 -9.09
C ALA A 57 7.20 -0.36 -9.38
N GLY A 58 7.86 -0.79 -10.46
CA GLY A 58 9.10 -0.19 -10.92
C GLY A 58 8.86 1.07 -11.78
N PRO A 59 9.93 1.78 -12.17
CA PRO A 59 9.81 2.99 -13.01
C PRO A 59 9.13 2.75 -14.36
N GLU A 60 9.28 1.56 -14.95
CA GLU A 60 8.62 1.17 -16.22
C GLU A 60 7.12 0.96 -15.98
N ASP A 61 6.73 0.23 -14.92
CA ASP A 61 5.32 0.01 -14.57
C ASP A 61 4.60 1.34 -14.32
N ILE A 62 5.27 2.28 -13.62
CA ILE A 62 4.74 3.63 -13.36
C ILE A 62 4.55 4.42 -14.66
N ALA A 63 5.48 4.32 -15.60
CA ALA A 63 5.36 4.96 -16.91
C ALA A 63 4.18 4.38 -17.71
N ASP A 64 4.00 3.06 -17.70
CA ASP A 64 2.88 2.38 -18.35
C ASP A 64 1.53 2.78 -17.75
N ILE A 65 1.46 2.91 -16.43
CA ILE A 65 0.26 3.41 -15.73
C ILE A 65 -0.06 4.85 -16.14
N ASN A 66 0.94 5.74 -16.11
CA ASN A 66 0.75 7.14 -16.53
C ASN A 66 0.27 7.20 -17.98
N GLN A 67 0.86 6.41 -18.88
CA GLN A 67 0.45 6.33 -20.26
C GLN A 67 -1.00 5.86 -20.40
N SER A 68 -1.42 4.85 -19.64
CA SER A 68 -2.79 4.36 -19.65
C SER A 68 -3.80 5.40 -19.17
N ILE A 69 -3.44 6.21 -18.15
CA ILE A 69 -4.26 7.31 -17.63
C ILE A 69 -4.42 8.40 -18.70
N ILE A 70 -3.35 8.73 -19.43
CA ILE A 70 -3.38 9.71 -20.52
C ILE A 70 -4.23 9.21 -21.70
N GLU A 71 -4.07 7.96 -22.11
CA GLU A 71 -4.76 7.35 -23.25
C GLU A 71 -6.26 7.15 -23.00
N ASP A 72 -6.69 6.99 -21.76
CA ASP A 72 -8.11 6.89 -21.38
C ASP A 72 -8.92 8.12 -21.84
N GLY A 73 -8.28 9.30 -21.84
CA GLY A 73 -8.86 10.54 -22.35
C GLY A 73 -10.04 11.11 -21.53
N THR A 74 -10.56 10.36 -20.55
CA THR A 74 -11.66 10.80 -19.67
C THR A 74 -11.18 11.38 -18.35
N THR A 75 -9.93 11.13 -17.98
CA THR A 75 -9.30 11.52 -16.72
C THR A 75 -8.93 13.01 -16.65
N GLY A 76 -8.90 13.69 -17.80
CA GLY A 76 -8.40 15.05 -17.92
C GLY A 76 -6.88 15.18 -17.83
N VAL A 77 -6.15 14.07 -17.65
CA VAL A 77 -4.68 14.05 -17.68
C VAL A 77 -4.20 13.97 -19.13
N VAL A 78 -3.17 14.74 -19.45
CA VAL A 78 -2.57 14.79 -20.78
C VAL A 78 -1.05 14.73 -20.69
N ASP A 79 -0.41 14.14 -21.68
CA ASP A 79 0.97 14.46 -21.99
C ASP A 79 1.02 15.89 -22.52
N LEU A 80 1.52 16.80 -21.69
CA LEU A 80 1.45 18.23 -22.00
C LEU A 80 2.37 18.60 -23.20
N ALA A 81 3.49 17.88 -23.37
CA ALA A 81 4.37 18.07 -24.51
C ALA A 81 3.67 17.70 -25.83
N ASP A 82 3.04 16.53 -25.88
CA ASP A 82 2.29 16.06 -27.05
C ASP A 82 1.01 16.90 -27.27
N TRP A 83 0.30 17.21 -26.20
CA TRP A 83 -0.89 18.07 -26.25
C TRP A 83 -0.57 19.45 -26.82
N SER A 84 0.59 20.03 -26.49
CA SER A 84 1.03 21.33 -26.98
C SER A 84 1.18 21.33 -28.50
N LEU A 85 1.74 20.26 -29.08
CA LEU A 85 1.91 20.14 -30.53
C LEU A 85 0.57 20.09 -31.28
N LYS A 86 -0.40 19.39 -30.71
CA LYS A 86 -1.74 19.24 -31.31
C LYS A 86 -2.58 20.49 -31.21
N ASN A 87 -2.28 21.39 -30.27
CA ASN A 87 -3.08 22.57 -29.95
C ASN A 87 -2.35 23.91 -30.15
N MET A 88 -1.19 23.92 -30.81
CA MET A 88 -0.44 25.16 -31.08
C MET A 88 -1.15 26.13 -32.03
N ALA A 89 -1.85 25.60 -33.01
CA ALA A 89 -2.59 26.43 -33.99
C ALA A 89 -4.05 26.58 -33.54
N PHE A 90 -4.35 27.56 -32.71
CA PHE A 90 -5.70 27.86 -32.33
C PHE A 90 -6.17 29.18 -33.00
N ASN A 91 -7.47 29.23 -33.32
CA ASN A 91 -8.08 30.47 -33.75
C ASN A 91 -8.41 31.30 -32.50
N GLY A 92 -7.66 32.39 -32.27
CA GLY A 92 -7.81 33.24 -31.09
C GLY A 92 -9.22 33.77 -30.86
N GLN A 93 -9.98 34.12 -31.92
CA GLN A 93 -11.36 34.55 -31.78
C GLN A 93 -12.27 33.40 -31.33
N GLN A 94 -12.11 32.19 -31.89
CA GLN A 94 -12.86 31.02 -31.44
C GLN A 94 -12.52 30.62 -30.02
N MET A 95 -11.24 30.70 -29.64
CA MET A 95 -10.82 30.45 -28.27
C MET A 95 -11.44 31.45 -27.31
N ALA A 96 -11.36 32.73 -27.62
CA ALA A 96 -11.97 33.80 -26.86
C ALA A 96 -13.48 33.58 -26.66
N GLN A 97 -14.20 33.27 -27.72
CA GLN A 97 -15.64 33.00 -27.64
C GLN A 97 -15.96 31.74 -26.83
N SER A 98 -15.11 30.69 -26.94
CA SER A 98 -15.25 29.46 -26.18
C SER A 98 -15.04 29.73 -24.67
N LEU A 99 -14.00 30.43 -24.27
CA LEU A 99 -13.74 30.80 -22.88
C LEU A 99 -14.86 31.64 -22.29
N TYR A 100 -15.36 32.66 -23.03
CA TYR A 100 -16.46 33.46 -22.59
C TYR A 100 -17.74 32.65 -22.38
N ASN A 101 -18.06 31.76 -23.33
CA ASN A 101 -19.25 30.90 -23.24
C ASN A 101 -19.13 29.91 -22.06
N SER A 102 -17.98 29.34 -21.86
CA SER A 102 -17.70 28.45 -20.69
C SER A 102 -17.88 29.23 -19.40
N ALA A 103 -17.26 30.39 -19.27
CA ALA A 103 -17.38 31.24 -18.08
C ALA A 103 -18.82 31.59 -17.74
N ARG A 104 -19.67 31.89 -18.75
CA ARG A 104 -21.12 32.14 -18.54
C ARG A 104 -21.85 30.89 -18.04
N ALA A 105 -21.50 29.70 -18.53
CA ALA A 105 -22.09 28.45 -18.07
C ALA A 105 -21.62 28.12 -16.64
N ASP A 106 -20.34 28.32 -16.37
CA ASP A 106 -19.72 28.09 -15.04
C ASP A 106 -20.33 29.01 -13.98
N ALA A 107 -20.57 30.29 -14.29
CA ALA A 107 -21.25 31.25 -13.40
C ALA A 107 -22.60 30.71 -12.87
N LYS A 108 -23.39 30.06 -13.74
CA LYS A 108 -24.65 29.45 -13.33
C LYS A 108 -24.45 28.21 -12.44
N THR A 109 -23.41 27.47 -12.70
CA THR A 109 -23.02 26.29 -11.91
C THR A 109 -22.55 26.69 -10.50
N PHE A 110 -21.69 27.68 -10.42
CA PHE A 110 -21.17 28.19 -9.12
C PHE A 110 -22.28 28.82 -8.28
N TYR A 111 -23.18 29.57 -8.89
CA TYR A 111 -24.38 30.07 -8.19
C TYR A 111 -25.24 28.92 -7.63
N GLY A 112 -25.37 27.84 -8.38
CA GLY A 112 -26.06 26.62 -7.94
C GLY A 112 -25.33 25.86 -6.80
N TRP A 113 -24.07 26.17 -6.56
CA TRP A 113 -23.26 25.67 -5.43
C TRP A 113 -23.26 26.61 -4.23
N ASP A 114 -24.18 27.57 -4.19
CA ASP A 114 -24.31 28.58 -3.13
C ASP A 114 -23.22 29.67 -3.07
N ALA A 115 -22.39 29.83 -4.12
CA ALA A 115 -21.41 30.93 -4.24
C ALA A 115 -22.11 32.25 -4.56
N LYS A 116 -22.81 32.83 -3.58
CA LYS A 116 -23.77 33.95 -3.73
C LYS A 116 -23.31 35.28 -3.18
N TYR A 117 -22.10 35.32 -2.63
CA TYR A 117 -21.60 36.53 -1.94
C TYR A 117 -20.52 37.23 -2.76
N ASP A 118 -20.56 38.55 -2.78
CA ASP A 118 -19.46 39.36 -3.32
C ASP A 118 -18.29 39.46 -2.32
N THR A 119 -17.23 40.17 -2.73
CA THR A 119 -16.05 40.39 -1.88
C THR A 119 -16.31 41.19 -0.62
N ASN A 120 -17.48 41.85 -0.52
CA ASN A 120 -17.90 42.64 0.65
C ASN A 120 -18.84 41.88 1.57
N GLY A 121 -19.14 40.60 1.23
CA GLY A 121 -20.10 39.78 1.95
C GLY A 121 -21.57 40.14 1.64
N THR A 122 -21.86 40.80 0.52
CA THR A 122 -23.23 41.06 0.07
C THR A 122 -23.75 39.82 -0.64
N GLY A 123 -24.84 39.25 -0.11
CA GLY A 123 -25.51 38.10 -0.73
C GLY A 123 -26.58 38.47 -1.74
N TYR A 124 -26.81 37.59 -2.69
CA TYR A 124 -27.80 37.77 -3.77
C TYR A 124 -28.71 36.55 -3.85
N ASP A 125 -30.04 36.77 -3.64
CA ASP A 125 -31.02 35.68 -3.52
C ASP A 125 -31.46 35.07 -4.86
N ASN A 126 -31.15 35.72 -5.96
CA ASN A 126 -31.47 35.22 -7.31
C ASN A 126 -30.28 35.32 -8.26
N TYR A 127 -30.28 34.47 -9.28
CA TYR A 127 -29.17 34.36 -10.22
C TYR A 127 -28.95 35.64 -11.05
N ASP A 128 -29.99 36.34 -11.45
CA ASP A 128 -29.85 37.50 -12.31
C ASP A 128 -29.13 38.64 -11.59
N ASP A 129 -29.48 38.90 -10.32
CA ASP A 129 -28.80 39.88 -9.49
C ASP A 129 -27.35 39.43 -9.16
N ALA A 130 -27.16 38.15 -8.78
CA ALA A 130 -25.82 37.58 -8.54
C ALA A 130 -24.98 37.66 -9.83
N TYR A 131 -25.54 37.39 -10.98
CA TYR A 131 -24.83 37.48 -12.24
C TYR A 131 -24.33 38.91 -12.52
N GLU A 132 -25.16 39.90 -12.41
CA GLU A 132 -24.79 41.28 -12.71
C GLU A 132 -23.71 41.81 -11.75
N HIS A 133 -23.73 41.42 -10.47
CA HIS A 133 -22.86 42.00 -9.45
C HIS A 133 -21.61 41.15 -9.15
N ILE A 134 -21.67 39.82 -9.31
CA ILE A 134 -20.56 38.93 -9.01
C ILE A 134 -19.92 38.37 -10.28
N TYR A 135 -20.77 37.66 -11.09
CA TYR A 135 -20.22 36.83 -12.16
C TYR A 135 -19.91 37.60 -13.43
N LYS A 136 -20.74 38.59 -13.79
CA LYS A 136 -20.56 39.36 -15.04
C LYS A 136 -19.19 40.05 -15.10
N PRO A 137 -18.71 40.73 -14.05
CA PRO A 137 -17.35 41.30 -14.05
C PRO A 137 -16.25 40.22 -14.30
N MET A 138 -16.39 39.03 -13.71
CA MET A 138 -15.46 37.93 -13.91
C MET A 138 -15.53 37.35 -15.34
N VAL A 139 -16.77 37.15 -15.85
CA VAL A 139 -17.02 36.67 -17.21
C VAL A 139 -16.49 37.67 -18.25
N ASP A 140 -16.76 38.96 -18.05
CA ASP A 140 -16.29 40.02 -18.97
C ASP A 140 -14.76 40.13 -18.93
N ASN A 141 -14.13 39.79 -17.79
CA ASN A 141 -12.68 39.78 -17.66
C ASN A 141 -12.01 38.54 -18.27
N THR A 142 -12.77 37.51 -18.69
CA THR A 142 -12.15 36.28 -19.21
C THR A 142 -11.31 36.51 -20.46
N ILE A 143 -11.61 37.51 -21.26
CA ILE A 143 -10.84 37.77 -22.49
C ILE A 143 -10.85 39.25 -22.89
N ASP A 144 -9.73 39.68 -23.46
CA ASP A 144 -9.68 40.72 -24.47
C ASP A 144 -9.75 40.06 -25.86
N PRO A 145 -10.88 40.16 -26.61
CA PRO A 145 -11.01 39.52 -27.90
C PRO A 145 -9.95 39.98 -28.91
N ALA A 146 -9.52 41.23 -28.81
CA ALA A 146 -8.52 41.79 -29.74
C ALA A 146 -7.11 41.27 -29.41
N ALA A 147 -6.74 41.21 -28.13
CA ALA A 147 -5.46 40.67 -27.69
C ALA A 147 -5.36 39.16 -27.97
N THR A 148 -6.41 38.37 -27.66
CA THR A 148 -6.44 36.93 -27.87
C THR A 148 -6.43 36.56 -29.34
N ALA A 149 -7.07 37.32 -30.20
CA ALA A 149 -7.11 37.08 -31.65
C ALA A 149 -5.72 37.13 -32.31
N ASN A 150 -4.78 37.86 -31.69
CA ASN A 150 -3.42 38.04 -32.18
C ASN A 150 -2.39 37.26 -31.36
N MET A 151 -2.81 36.35 -30.47
CA MET A 151 -1.94 35.60 -29.58
C MET A 151 -1.76 34.18 -30.10
N ASP A 152 -0.51 33.76 -30.26
CA ASP A 152 -0.13 32.36 -30.39
C ASP A 152 -0.04 31.70 -29.02
N SER A 153 -0.16 30.37 -28.97
CA SER A 153 0.10 29.63 -27.72
C SER A 153 1.49 29.94 -27.19
N GLN A 154 1.57 30.28 -25.94
CA GLN A 154 2.83 30.53 -25.25
C GLN A 154 3.11 29.41 -24.23
N PHE A 155 4.38 29.21 -23.93
CA PHE A 155 4.87 28.20 -23.01
C PHE A 155 5.36 28.87 -21.73
N ALA A 156 4.92 28.38 -20.59
CA ALA A 156 5.28 28.99 -19.32
C ALA A 156 5.67 27.94 -18.27
N ILE A 157 6.44 28.41 -17.28
CA ILE A 157 6.83 27.65 -16.09
C ILE A 157 6.36 28.43 -14.86
N CYS A 158 5.80 27.71 -13.90
CA CYS A 158 5.42 28.27 -12.60
C CYS A 158 6.66 28.59 -11.77
N THR A 159 6.77 29.83 -11.26
CA THR A 159 7.92 30.30 -10.49
C THR A 159 7.67 30.39 -8.97
N LYS A 160 6.40 30.40 -8.57
CA LYS A 160 5.94 30.36 -7.17
C LYS A 160 4.76 29.41 -7.05
N ARG A 161 4.62 28.78 -5.88
CA ARG A 161 3.40 28.05 -5.59
C ARG A 161 2.20 28.97 -5.71
N THR A 162 1.24 28.64 -6.55
CA THR A 162 0.04 29.43 -6.84
C THR A 162 -1.17 28.53 -7.12
N ASN A 163 -2.27 29.12 -7.55
CA ASN A 163 -3.50 28.39 -7.86
C ASN A 163 -3.98 28.66 -9.29
N LEU A 164 -4.59 27.66 -9.90
CA LEU A 164 -5.50 27.83 -11.02
C LEU A 164 -6.89 28.19 -10.50
N LEU A 165 -7.49 29.19 -11.11
CA LEU A 165 -8.78 29.77 -10.73
C LEU A 165 -9.83 29.49 -11.81
N ALA A 166 -11.11 29.40 -11.41
CA ALA A 166 -12.23 29.22 -12.34
C ALA A 166 -12.45 30.46 -13.20
N PHE A 167 -12.23 31.64 -12.63
CA PHE A 167 -12.34 32.93 -13.31
C PHE A 167 -11.09 33.77 -13.06
N PRO A 168 -10.75 34.70 -13.97
CA PRO A 168 -9.67 35.69 -13.77
C PRO A 168 -10.12 36.76 -12.78
N SER A 169 -10.08 36.47 -11.48
CA SER A 169 -10.63 37.33 -10.44
C SER A 169 -9.97 37.07 -9.10
N ASP A 170 -9.95 38.09 -8.25
CA ASP A 170 -9.54 37.98 -6.84
C ASP A 170 -10.73 37.69 -5.91
N ASN A 171 -11.97 37.68 -6.43
CA ASN A 171 -13.15 37.33 -5.64
C ASN A 171 -13.15 35.82 -5.34
N PRO A 172 -13.09 35.40 -4.05
CA PRO A 172 -12.98 33.99 -3.68
C PRO A 172 -14.24 33.17 -3.97
N LEU A 173 -15.37 33.78 -4.33
CA LEU A 173 -16.69 33.14 -4.49
C LEU A 173 -17.11 32.38 -3.22
N LEU A 174 -17.45 33.13 -2.17
CA LEU A 174 -17.80 32.55 -0.88
C LEU A 174 -19.25 32.00 -0.89
N GLU A 175 -19.43 30.82 -0.28
CA GLU A 175 -20.74 30.31 0.12
C GLU A 175 -21.25 30.98 1.41
N ASP A 176 -20.33 31.34 2.30
CA ASP A 176 -20.57 31.97 3.60
C ASP A 176 -19.56 33.12 3.80
N PRO A 177 -20.03 34.38 3.96
CA PRO A 177 -19.15 35.52 4.16
C PRO A 177 -18.37 35.45 5.49
N ASP A 178 -18.85 34.68 6.48
CA ASP A 178 -18.17 34.46 7.74
C ASP A 178 -17.09 33.37 7.66
N ASP A 179 -16.97 32.70 6.50
CA ASP A 179 -16.00 31.66 6.20
C ASP A 179 -15.06 32.02 5.02
N PRO A 180 -14.14 32.99 5.19
CA PRO A 180 -13.29 33.46 4.11
C PRO A 180 -12.26 32.45 3.62
N ASP A 181 -12.04 31.36 4.37
CA ASP A 181 -11.08 30.30 4.06
C ASP A 181 -11.65 29.21 3.13
N ASN A 182 -12.92 29.34 2.73
CA ASN A 182 -13.62 28.36 1.91
C ASN A 182 -14.29 29.02 0.69
N GLY A 183 -13.48 29.37 -0.30
CA GLY A 183 -13.95 29.98 -1.55
C GLY A 183 -13.94 29.00 -2.71
N ASP A 184 -14.96 29.07 -3.57
CA ASP A 184 -15.15 28.17 -4.70
C ASP A 184 -14.32 28.52 -5.94
N LEU A 185 -13.67 29.68 -5.94
CA LEU A 185 -12.89 30.15 -7.09
C LEU A 185 -11.73 29.22 -7.45
N TYR A 186 -11.21 28.46 -6.50
CA TYR A 186 -9.95 27.72 -6.59
C TYR A 186 -10.17 26.32 -7.19
N LEU A 187 -9.45 25.99 -8.28
CA LEU A 187 -9.57 24.71 -8.99
C LEU A 187 -8.43 23.73 -8.63
N SER A 188 -7.20 24.25 -8.54
CA SER A 188 -6.01 23.42 -8.30
C SER A 188 -4.85 24.24 -7.84
N MET A 189 -3.99 23.64 -7.00
CA MET A 189 -2.64 24.15 -6.79
C MET A 189 -1.78 23.92 -8.03
N VAL A 190 -0.83 24.84 -8.28
CA VAL A 190 0.27 24.72 -9.23
C VAL A 190 1.59 24.82 -8.48
N ARG A 191 2.47 23.87 -8.67
CA ARG A 191 3.77 23.79 -8.01
C ARG A 191 4.81 24.64 -8.72
N VAL A 192 5.86 24.99 -8.00
CA VAL A 192 7.07 25.56 -8.62
C VAL A 192 7.62 24.58 -9.65
N ASN A 193 8.07 25.08 -10.76
CA ASN A 193 8.56 24.36 -11.93
C ASN A 193 7.52 23.53 -12.70
N GLU A 194 6.22 23.65 -12.36
CA GLU A 194 5.16 22.99 -13.11
C GLU A 194 4.96 23.67 -14.48
N PRO A 195 4.98 22.93 -15.60
CA PRO A 195 4.85 23.49 -16.93
C PRO A 195 3.39 23.77 -17.28
N MET A 196 3.17 24.72 -18.17
CA MET A 196 1.84 25.04 -18.71
C MET A 196 1.90 25.62 -20.10
N VAL A 197 0.78 25.51 -20.79
CA VAL A 197 0.52 26.17 -22.09
C VAL A 197 -0.50 27.28 -21.90
N ILE A 198 -0.15 28.46 -22.30
CA ILE A 198 -0.99 29.66 -22.22
C ILE A 198 -1.82 29.80 -23.48
N GLN A 199 -3.12 30.04 -23.32
CA GLN A 199 -4.10 30.06 -24.42
C GLN A 199 -4.76 31.43 -24.61
N ALA A 200 -4.87 32.23 -23.54
CA ALA A 200 -5.49 33.54 -23.60
C ALA A 200 -4.98 34.44 -22.48
N LYS A 201 -5.22 35.73 -22.59
CA LYS A 201 -4.95 36.74 -21.57
C LYS A 201 -6.26 37.39 -21.14
N SER A 202 -6.44 37.65 -19.84
CA SER A 202 -7.60 38.37 -19.32
C SER A 202 -7.67 39.81 -19.82
N ALA A 203 -8.85 40.41 -19.81
CA ALA A 203 -9.08 41.76 -20.31
C ALA A 203 -8.29 42.81 -19.52
N ASP A 204 -8.16 42.65 -18.21
CA ASP A 204 -7.37 43.50 -17.32
C ASP A 204 -5.85 43.21 -17.43
N GLY A 205 -5.47 42.14 -18.10
CA GLY A 205 -4.08 41.74 -18.30
C GLY A 205 -3.38 41.15 -17.07
N GLN A 206 -4.11 40.80 -16.00
CA GLN A 206 -3.54 40.27 -14.76
C GLN A 206 -3.47 38.74 -14.73
N TYR A 207 -4.20 38.05 -15.61
CA TYR A 207 -4.29 36.60 -15.64
C TYR A 207 -4.03 36.04 -17.04
N TYR A 208 -3.55 34.79 -17.05
CA TYR A 208 -3.53 33.95 -18.25
C TYR A 208 -4.47 32.75 -18.08
N SER A 209 -5.20 32.40 -19.15
CA SER A 209 -5.82 31.09 -19.27
C SER A 209 -4.73 30.07 -19.58
N ALA A 210 -4.54 29.08 -18.70
CA ALA A 210 -3.46 28.13 -18.75
C ALA A 210 -3.96 26.68 -18.73
N ARG A 211 -3.28 25.81 -19.46
CA ARG A 211 -3.44 24.35 -19.40
C ARG A 211 -2.21 23.72 -18.76
N THR A 212 -2.40 22.96 -17.67
CA THR A 212 -1.40 22.08 -17.06
C THR A 212 -1.61 20.63 -17.50
N SER A 213 -0.83 19.68 -17.00
CA SER A 213 -1.00 18.25 -17.32
C SER A 213 -2.38 17.69 -16.91
N CYS A 214 -3.02 18.21 -15.86
CA CYS A 214 -4.23 17.60 -15.30
C CYS A 214 -5.48 18.50 -15.29
N THR A 215 -5.34 19.82 -15.50
CA THR A 215 -6.48 20.74 -15.49
C THR A 215 -6.18 22.04 -16.22
N SER A 216 -7.21 22.84 -16.50
CA SER A 216 -7.10 24.20 -17.05
C SER A 216 -7.73 25.19 -16.08
N GLY A 217 -7.32 26.45 -16.17
CA GLY A 217 -7.87 27.53 -15.37
C GLY A 217 -7.11 28.84 -15.60
N TRP A 218 -7.46 29.85 -14.83
CA TRP A 218 -6.80 31.16 -14.86
C TRP A 218 -5.69 31.22 -13.80
N ILE A 219 -4.56 31.78 -14.18
CA ILE A 219 -3.38 31.91 -13.30
C ILE A 219 -2.85 33.33 -13.34
N SER A 220 -2.39 33.85 -12.19
CA SER A 220 -1.75 35.16 -12.12
C SER A 220 -0.49 35.22 -12.98
N ILE A 221 -0.36 36.27 -13.78
CA ILE A 221 0.84 36.48 -14.62
C ILE A 221 2.12 36.67 -13.80
N GLU A 222 2.01 37.11 -12.53
CA GLU A 222 3.14 37.37 -11.66
C GLU A 222 3.77 36.09 -11.07
N ASP A 223 3.08 34.97 -11.17
CA ASP A 223 3.51 33.70 -10.58
C ASP A 223 4.14 32.75 -11.59
N ILE A 224 4.17 33.16 -12.87
CA ILE A 224 4.72 32.34 -13.98
C ILE A 224 5.73 33.13 -14.80
N ALA A 225 6.57 32.41 -15.54
CA ALA A 225 7.52 32.97 -16.48
C ALA A 225 7.35 32.37 -17.87
N ILE A 226 7.33 33.22 -18.90
CA ILE A 226 7.15 32.81 -20.29
C ILE A 226 8.50 32.36 -20.88
N CYS A 227 8.55 31.14 -21.39
CA CYS A 227 9.70 30.60 -22.11
C CYS A 227 9.80 31.20 -23.53
N ALA A 228 11.03 31.33 -24.04
CA ALA A 228 11.28 31.93 -25.35
C ALA A 228 10.61 31.16 -26.49
N ASP A 229 10.59 29.83 -26.38
CA ASP A 229 10.01 28.89 -27.34
C ASP A 229 9.69 27.56 -26.64
N ARG A 230 9.14 26.60 -27.42
CA ARG A 230 8.79 25.28 -26.94
C ARG A 230 10.02 24.46 -26.50
N ASP A 231 11.13 24.57 -27.21
CA ASP A 231 12.33 23.78 -26.89
C ASP A 231 12.92 24.22 -25.54
N LYS A 232 12.98 25.53 -25.29
CA LYS A 232 13.39 26.06 -24.00
C LYS A 232 12.42 25.72 -22.87
N TRP A 233 11.16 25.62 -23.18
CA TRP A 233 10.16 25.16 -22.22
C TRP A 233 10.32 23.68 -21.87
N LEU A 234 10.55 22.79 -22.86
CA LEU A 234 10.84 21.37 -22.60
C LEU A 234 12.12 21.20 -21.78
N GLU A 235 13.20 21.91 -22.14
CA GLU A 235 14.45 21.89 -21.36
C GLU A 235 14.24 22.27 -19.88
N ALA A 236 13.23 23.09 -19.57
CA ALA A 236 13.00 23.58 -18.22
C ALA A 236 12.34 22.57 -17.26
N TRP A 237 11.64 21.55 -17.79
CA TRP A 237 10.88 20.61 -16.95
C TRP A 237 11.03 19.14 -17.35
N ASP A 238 11.38 18.83 -18.60
CA ASP A 238 11.60 17.47 -19.10
C ASP A 238 13.09 17.10 -19.10
N PHE A 239 13.72 17.25 -17.94
CA PHE A 239 15.16 17.06 -17.73
C PHE A 239 15.55 15.62 -17.39
N GLY A 240 14.59 14.69 -17.36
CA GLY A 240 14.77 13.26 -17.09
C GLY A 240 14.79 12.90 -15.61
N LYS A 241 14.42 11.65 -15.35
CA LYS A 241 14.22 11.13 -13.96
C LYS A 241 15.51 11.16 -13.13
N ASP A 242 16.66 10.90 -13.75
CA ASP A 242 17.97 10.83 -13.08
C ASP A 242 18.50 12.21 -12.64
N LYS A 243 17.92 13.29 -13.18
CA LYS A 243 18.25 14.68 -12.82
C LYS A 243 17.17 15.35 -12.00
N THR A 244 16.25 14.61 -11.44
CA THR A 244 15.13 15.16 -10.68
C THR A 244 15.40 15.14 -9.19
N LEU A 245 15.23 16.26 -8.50
CA LEU A 245 15.04 16.33 -7.06
C LEU A 245 13.55 16.44 -6.76
N VAL A 246 13.01 15.54 -5.93
CA VAL A 246 11.59 15.49 -5.55
C VAL A 246 11.41 15.89 -4.09
N VAL A 247 10.53 16.84 -3.82
CA VAL A 247 10.12 17.20 -2.45
C VAL A 247 9.07 16.21 -1.98
N TYR A 248 9.33 15.49 -0.86
CA TYR A 248 8.37 14.55 -0.27
C TYR A 248 7.92 14.94 1.16
N ASP A 249 8.38 16.11 1.67
CA ASP A 249 7.75 16.73 2.84
C ASP A 249 6.43 17.40 2.42
N ASP A 250 5.58 17.70 3.38
CA ASP A 250 4.40 18.55 3.17
C ASP A 250 4.76 19.81 2.38
N LYS A 251 5.76 20.54 2.86
CA LYS A 251 6.37 21.70 2.21
C LYS A 251 7.76 21.94 2.75
N ILE A 252 8.64 22.42 1.90
CA ILE A 252 9.91 23.02 2.32
C ILE A 252 9.99 24.46 1.79
N TYR A 253 10.94 25.22 2.27
CA TYR A 253 11.21 26.57 1.81
C TYR A 253 12.67 26.66 1.39
N THR A 254 12.95 27.37 0.31
CA THR A 254 14.31 27.80 0.00
C THR A 254 14.82 28.70 1.12
N GLU A 255 16.12 28.79 1.26
CA GLU A 255 16.70 29.66 2.30
C GLU A 255 16.49 31.15 1.98
N GLU A 256 16.41 31.99 3.02
CA GLU A 256 16.43 33.42 2.85
C GLU A 256 17.77 33.87 2.23
N SER A 257 17.71 34.68 1.17
CA SER A 257 18.88 35.19 0.47
C SER A 257 18.69 36.65 0.05
N LYS A 258 19.70 37.47 0.31
CA LYS A 258 19.79 38.81 -0.24
C LYS A 258 20.51 38.86 -1.60
N TYR A 259 21.14 37.77 -1.99
CA TYR A 259 21.84 37.63 -3.28
C TYR A 259 20.91 37.23 -4.42
N THR A 260 19.89 36.47 -4.09
CA THR A 260 18.83 36.01 -5.00
C THR A 260 17.48 36.25 -4.32
N PRO A 261 17.01 37.50 -4.19
CA PRO A 261 15.76 37.80 -3.49
C PRO A 261 14.54 37.10 -4.08
N GLU A 262 14.55 36.86 -5.38
CA GLU A 262 13.50 36.15 -6.13
C GLU A 262 13.40 34.66 -5.78
N LEU A 263 14.45 34.08 -5.21
CA LEU A 263 14.48 32.70 -4.70
C LEU A 263 14.45 32.61 -3.17
N SER A 264 14.30 33.75 -2.47
CA SER A 264 14.29 33.79 -1.01
C SER A 264 12.95 33.33 -0.45
N SER A 265 12.97 32.31 0.42
CA SER A 265 11.78 31.76 1.09
C SER A 265 10.67 31.29 0.13
N VAL A 266 11.04 30.79 -1.04
CA VAL A 266 10.08 30.21 -1.98
C VAL A 266 9.53 28.91 -1.41
N LYS A 267 8.21 28.79 -1.34
CA LYS A 267 7.51 27.60 -0.88
C LYS A 267 7.54 26.52 -1.95
N LEU A 268 8.05 25.35 -1.60
CA LEU A 268 8.10 24.14 -2.43
C LEU A 268 7.22 23.07 -1.78
N PRO A 269 5.98 22.88 -2.27
CA PRO A 269 5.06 21.87 -1.73
C PRO A 269 5.46 20.46 -2.13
N MET A 270 4.83 19.47 -1.51
CA MET A 270 4.97 18.04 -1.83
C MET A 270 4.81 17.78 -3.33
N GLY A 271 5.61 16.90 -3.88
CA GLY A 271 5.60 16.55 -5.30
C GLY A 271 6.25 17.60 -6.22
N THR A 272 6.85 18.68 -5.67
CA THR A 272 7.68 19.59 -6.48
C THR A 272 8.89 18.85 -7.03
N CYS A 273 9.10 18.95 -8.35
CA CYS A 273 10.23 18.37 -9.07
C CYS A 273 11.14 19.50 -9.58
N LEU A 274 12.43 19.46 -9.23
CA LEU A 274 13.44 20.43 -9.64
C LEU A 274 14.58 19.72 -10.34
N GLU A 275 15.24 20.41 -11.29
CA GLU A 275 16.40 19.89 -11.98
C GLU A 275 17.63 19.95 -11.07
N LEU A 276 18.31 18.83 -10.84
CA LEU A 276 19.62 18.75 -10.20
C LEU A 276 20.68 19.31 -11.13
N ALA A 277 21.50 20.23 -10.63
CA ALA A 277 22.65 20.73 -11.37
C ALA A 277 23.78 19.69 -11.37
N SER A 278 24.44 19.49 -12.51
CA SER A 278 25.66 18.69 -12.60
C SER A 278 26.85 19.39 -11.96
N GLU A 279 27.89 18.63 -11.59
CA GLU A 279 29.13 19.21 -11.02
C GLU A 279 29.79 20.24 -11.96
N GLU A 280 29.65 20.05 -13.27
CA GLU A 280 30.22 20.92 -14.30
C GLU A 280 29.48 22.28 -14.39
N GLU A 281 28.19 22.29 -14.01
CA GLU A 281 27.35 23.51 -13.98
C GLU A 281 27.55 24.33 -12.71
N ILE A 282 28.21 23.76 -11.68
CA ILE A 282 28.45 24.42 -10.40
C ILE A 282 29.80 25.14 -10.46
N ASP A 283 29.80 26.38 -10.91
CA ASP A 283 31.01 27.22 -10.95
C ASP A 283 31.15 28.00 -9.62
N GLY A 284 31.94 27.44 -8.71
CA GLY A 284 32.32 28.10 -7.45
C GLY A 284 31.22 28.11 -6.36
N ASN A 285 30.98 29.29 -5.79
CA ASN A 285 30.07 29.47 -4.68
C ASN A 285 28.69 29.96 -5.14
N ILE A 286 27.63 29.33 -4.65
CA ILE A 286 26.25 29.79 -4.84
C ILE A 286 25.90 30.72 -3.68
N ASN A 287 25.52 31.97 -3.98
CA ASN A 287 25.22 32.98 -2.96
C ASN A 287 26.34 33.15 -1.89
N LYS A 288 27.60 33.08 -2.33
CA LYS A 288 28.82 33.10 -1.49
C LYS A 288 28.96 31.90 -0.53
N ARG A 289 28.24 30.82 -0.77
CA ARG A 289 28.35 29.55 -0.04
C ARG A 289 28.83 28.45 -0.94
N THR A 290 29.59 27.52 -0.38
CA THR A 290 29.88 26.25 -1.04
C THR A 290 28.65 25.34 -1.02
N ALA A 291 28.59 24.36 -1.92
CA ALA A 291 27.50 23.40 -2.03
C ALA A 291 27.52 22.29 -0.96
N HIS A 292 28.50 22.28 -0.04
CA HIS A 292 28.65 21.20 0.94
C HIS A 292 27.36 20.99 1.76
N ASN A 293 26.92 19.73 1.86
CA ASN A 293 25.69 19.31 2.53
C ASN A 293 24.42 19.96 1.97
N ASN A 294 24.43 20.26 0.67
CA ASN A 294 23.26 20.75 -0.05
C ASN A 294 23.16 20.07 -1.40
N HIS A 295 21.94 19.78 -1.82
CA HIS A 295 21.62 19.55 -3.21
C HIS A 295 21.65 20.90 -3.93
N VAL A 296 22.20 20.93 -5.12
CA VAL A 296 22.20 22.11 -6.01
C VAL A 296 21.16 21.89 -7.07
N VAL A 297 20.20 22.78 -7.16
CA VAL A 297 19.09 22.68 -8.12
C VAL A 297 18.96 23.92 -8.96
N TRP A 298 18.42 23.77 -10.14
CA TRP A 298 17.95 24.88 -10.97
C TRP A 298 16.52 25.25 -10.58
N MET A 299 16.34 26.51 -10.22
CA MET A 299 15.03 27.07 -9.87
C MET A 299 14.55 28.02 -10.97
N PRO A 300 13.26 27.95 -11.35
CA PRO A 300 12.68 28.89 -12.30
C PRO A 300 12.56 30.30 -11.68
N VAL A 301 12.87 31.30 -12.49
CA VAL A 301 12.79 32.71 -12.11
C VAL A 301 12.06 33.49 -13.20
N ARG A 302 11.17 34.39 -12.78
CA ARG A 302 10.50 35.36 -13.64
C ARG A 302 11.34 36.65 -13.67
N LYS A 303 11.83 37.04 -14.84
CA LYS A 303 12.49 38.34 -15.02
C LYS A 303 11.48 39.48 -14.99
N SER A 304 11.97 40.71 -14.88
CA SER A 304 11.13 41.91 -14.85
C SER A 304 10.26 42.13 -16.09
N ASP A 305 10.69 41.55 -17.23
CA ASP A 305 9.92 41.56 -18.49
C ASP A 305 8.92 40.39 -18.61
N GLY A 306 8.84 39.53 -17.57
CA GLY A 306 7.95 38.35 -17.55
C GLY A 306 8.53 37.09 -18.16
N THR A 307 9.76 37.16 -18.70
CA THR A 307 10.38 36.00 -19.35
C THR A 307 11.08 35.06 -18.35
N TYR A 308 11.25 33.80 -18.77
CA TYR A 308 11.87 32.75 -17.98
C TYR A 308 13.39 32.85 -17.97
N GLU A 309 13.97 32.63 -16.82
CA GLU A 309 15.35 32.22 -16.62
C GLU A 309 15.42 31.17 -15.50
N LYS A 310 16.54 30.46 -15.38
CA LYS A 310 16.79 29.57 -14.24
C LYS A 310 18.03 30.01 -13.48
N LYS A 311 18.02 29.83 -12.15
CA LYS A 311 19.15 30.15 -11.26
C LYS A 311 19.42 29.01 -10.32
N LEU A 312 20.70 28.83 -9.97
CA LEU A 312 21.12 27.83 -9.00
C LEU A 312 20.61 28.21 -7.59
N CYS A 313 20.09 27.20 -6.90
CA CYS A 313 19.61 27.30 -5.52
C CYS A 313 20.13 26.12 -4.70
N LEU A 314 20.37 26.35 -3.40
CA LEU A 314 20.81 25.33 -2.47
C LEU A 314 19.59 24.81 -1.67
N ILE A 315 19.45 23.49 -1.64
CA ILE A 315 18.47 22.79 -0.79
C ILE A 315 19.25 21.92 0.19
N GLY A 316 19.14 22.22 1.49
CA GLY A 316 19.90 21.49 2.52
C GLY A 316 19.60 20.00 2.54
N GLU A 317 20.64 19.17 2.70
CA GLU A 317 20.57 17.71 2.81
C GLU A 317 19.60 17.22 3.92
N ASN A 318 19.34 18.07 4.93
CA ASN A 318 18.42 17.77 6.03
C ASN A 318 16.94 17.99 5.67
N ARG A 319 16.61 18.40 4.46
CA ARG A 319 15.23 18.51 3.98
C ARG A 319 14.73 17.16 3.49
N LYS A 320 13.42 16.95 3.59
CA LYS A 320 12.80 15.73 3.05
C LYS A 320 12.66 15.86 1.53
N VAL A 321 13.75 15.59 0.85
CA VAL A 321 13.87 15.57 -0.61
C VAL A 321 14.56 14.27 -1.04
N SER A 322 14.32 13.84 -2.27
CA SER A 322 14.91 12.64 -2.86
C SER A 322 15.52 12.97 -4.21
N GLU A 323 16.74 12.49 -4.45
CA GLU A 323 17.31 12.45 -5.81
C GLU A 323 16.61 11.30 -6.57
N GLY A 324 15.83 11.66 -7.58
CA GLY A 324 14.86 10.79 -8.23
C GLY A 324 13.58 10.62 -7.44
N PHE A 325 12.58 9.99 -8.08
CA PHE A 325 11.36 9.60 -7.41
C PHE A 325 11.62 8.55 -6.33
N LEU A 326 10.90 8.63 -5.23
CA LEU A 326 10.99 7.62 -4.17
C LEU A 326 10.62 6.23 -4.71
N PRO A 327 11.30 5.15 -4.25
CA PRO A 327 10.84 3.79 -4.52
C PRO A 327 9.39 3.63 -4.03
N LEU A 328 8.52 3.15 -4.90
CA LEU A 328 7.11 2.94 -4.57
C LEU A 328 6.98 1.68 -3.71
N THR A 329 6.99 1.86 -2.40
CA THR A 329 6.82 0.82 -1.38
C THR A 329 5.72 1.22 -0.42
N THR A 330 5.11 0.25 0.27
CA THR A 330 4.10 0.56 1.28
C THR A 330 4.65 1.46 2.39
N SER A 331 5.89 1.23 2.85
CA SER A 331 6.58 2.08 3.83
C SER A 331 6.66 3.53 3.36
N ASN A 332 7.10 3.75 2.14
CA ASN A 332 7.27 5.11 1.62
C ASN A 332 5.92 5.80 1.40
N ILE A 333 4.89 5.09 0.88
CA ILE A 333 3.55 5.67 0.72
C ILE A 333 3.02 6.15 2.08
N VAL A 334 3.07 5.30 3.11
CA VAL A 334 2.59 5.67 4.46
C VAL A 334 3.43 6.80 5.04
N MET A 335 4.77 6.78 4.89
CA MET A 335 5.65 7.84 5.37
C MET A 335 5.33 9.18 4.72
N VAL A 336 5.16 9.23 3.40
CA VAL A 336 4.83 10.46 2.66
C VAL A 336 3.44 10.95 3.07
N ALA A 337 2.45 10.07 3.15
CA ALA A 337 1.10 10.42 3.56
C ALA A 337 1.08 11.08 4.96
N MET A 338 1.88 10.59 5.91
CA MET A 338 1.95 11.16 7.27
C MET A 338 2.54 12.59 7.32
N ASN A 339 3.25 13.04 6.28
CA ASN A 339 3.86 14.36 6.29
C ASN A 339 2.84 15.52 6.28
N GLN A 340 1.61 15.28 5.80
CA GLN A 340 0.53 16.28 5.84
C GLN A 340 -0.39 16.16 7.07
N LEU A 341 -0.04 15.29 8.03
CA LEU A 341 -0.86 15.12 9.24
C LEU A 341 -0.86 16.38 10.10
N GLY A 342 -2.05 16.97 10.28
CA GLY A 342 -2.25 18.22 11.02
C GLY A 342 -2.14 19.48 10.14
N ASP A 343 -1.87 19.36 8.85
CA ASP A 343 -1.89 20.49 7.92
C ASP A 343 -3.32 20.95 7.67
N ILE A 344 -3.50 22.23 7.35
CA ILE A 344 -4.83 22.79 7.07
C ILE A 344 -5.41 22.18 5.78
N TYR A 345 -6.74 21.98 5.73
CA TYR A 345 -7.45 21.64 4.50
C TYR A 345 -7.55 22.88 3.60
N GLY A 346 -7.22 22.74 2.32
CA GLY A 346 -7.31 23.81 1.34
C GLY A 346 -8.11 23.39 0.12
N TRP A 347 -9.41 23.78 0.07
CA TRP A 347 -10.24 23.53 -1.11
C TRP A 347 -9.57 24.07 -2.39
N GLY A 348 -9.47 23.23 -3.44
CA GLY A 348 -8.79 23.63 -4.68
C GLY A 348 -7.33 24.09 -4.51
N GLY A 349 -6.68 23.74 -3.40
CA GLY A 349 -5.31 24.13 -3.12
C GLY A 349 -5.17 25.50 -2.43
N GLN A 350 -6.24 26.16 -1.99
CA GLN A 350 -6.15 27.42 -1.25
C GLN A 350 -5.46 27.23 0.11
N MET A 351 -5.24 28.29 0.84
CA MET A 351 -4.51 28.32 2.12
C MET A 351 -3.08 27.73 2.05
N GLY A 352 -2.58 27.51 0.85
CA GLY A 352 -1.26 26.90 0.64
C GLY A 352 -1.20 25.42 1.03
N SER A 353 -2.31 24.73 1.03
CA SER A 353 -2.47 23.31 1.34
C SER A 353 -3.33 22.62 0.28
N GLU A 354 -3.86 21.43 0.56
CA GLU A 354 -4.58 20.60 -0.42
C GLU A 354 -5.94 20.15 0.09
N ASP A 355 -6.87 19.91 -0.87
CA ASP A 355 -8.09 19.15 -0.62
C ASP A 355 -7.83 17.64 -0.61
N CYS A 356 -8.86 16.81 -0.47
CA CYS A 356 -8.71 15.37 -0.37
C CYS A 356 -8.03 14.75 -1.60
N SER A 357 -8.40 15.16 -2.80
CA SER A 357 -7.85 14.64 -4.05
C SER A 357 -6.48 15.22 -4.39
N GLY A 358 -6.25 16.49 -4.07
CA GLY A 358 -4.94 17.12 -4.15
C GLY A 358 -3.93 16.43 -3.25
N TYR A 359 -4.32 16.11 -2.01
CA TYR A 359 -3.50 15.37 -1.06
C TYR A 359 -3.09 13.99 -1.60
N VAL A 360 -4.04 13.18 -2.10
CA VAL A 360 -3.71 11.87 -2.69
C VAL A 360 -2.79 12.02 -3.89
N ARG A 361 -3.08 12.98 -4.79
CA ARG A 361 -2.24 13.29 -5.95
C ARG A 361 -0.81 13.66 -5.55
N ASP A 362 -0.64 14.48 -4.51
CA ASP A 362 0.67 14.93 -4.05
C ASP A 362 1.50 13.77 -3.46
N VAL A 363 0.87 12.92 -2.67
CA VAL A 363 1.52 11.70 -2.15
C VAL A 363 2.04 10.83 -3.29
N TYR A 364 1.20 10.53 -4.28
CA TYR A 364 1.58 9.65 -5.38
C TYR A 364 2.51 10.31 -6.40
N LYS A 365 2.51 11.65 -6.51
CA LYS A 365 3.48 12.40 -7.31
C LYS A 365 4.92 12.18 -6.85
N CYS A 366 5.15 11.97 -5.55
CA CYS A 366 6.48 11.66 -5.00
C CYS A 366 7.08 10.35 -5.54
N PHE A 367 6.25 9.49 -6.15
CA PHE A 367 6.64 8.23 -6.78
C PHE A 367 6.62 8.30 -8.31
N GLY A 368 6.31 9.46 -8.90
CA GLY A 368 6.23 9.66 -10.35
C GLY A 368 4.88 9.31 -10.98
N LEU A 369 3.83 9.09 -10.18
CA LEU A 369 2.48 8.86 -10.69
C LEU A 369 1.76 10.19 -10.97
N GLU A 370 1.10 10.27 -12.13
CA GLU A 370 0.31 11.43 -12.58
C GLU A 370 -1.18 11.15 -12.42
N LEU A 371 -1.73 11.45 -11.24
CA LEU A 371 -3.15 11.24 -10.98
C LEU A 371 -3.99 12.43 -11.48
N ALA A 372 -5.26 12.13 -11.81
CA ALA A 372 -6.25 13.14 -12.18
C ALA A 372 -6.49 14.15 -11.04
N ARG A 373 -7.04 15.35 -11.36
CA ARG A 373 -7.13 16.43 -10.38
C ARG A 373 -8.14 16.20 -9.26
N ASN A 374 -9.29 15.61 -9.54
CA ASN A 374 -10.35 15.51 -8.56
C ASN A 374 -10.83 14.08 -8.33
N THR A 375 -11.52 13.87 -7.21
CA THR A 375 -12.02 12.56 -6.76
C THR A 375 -12.80 11.81 -7.85
N THR A 376 -13.69 12.48 -8.58
CA THR A 376 -14.51 11.83 -9.64
C THR A 376 -13.63 11.32 -10.77
N LEU A 377 -12.66 12.11 -11.20
CA LEU A 377 -11.75 11.74 -12.27
C LEU A 377 -10.74 10.66 -11.79
N GLN A 378 -10.28 10.73 -10.54
CA GLN A 378 -9.44 9.68 -9.97
C GLN A 378 -10.18 8.34 -9.85
N MET A 379 -11.46 8.36 -9.47
CA MET A 379 -12.31 7.16 -9.48
C MET A 379 -12.42 6.54 -10.88
N SER A 380 -12.39 7.32 -11.95
CA SER A 380 -12.53 6.84 -13.33
C SER A 380 -11.25 6.24 -13.91
N GLN A 381 -10.06 6.56 -13.37
CA GLN A 381 -8.75 6.15 -13.91
C GLN A 381 -8.66 4.64 -14.21
N PRO A 382 -7.95 4.20 -15.27
CA PRO A 382 -7.86 2.81 -15.70
C PRO A 382 -6.86 1.99 -14.84
N VAL A 383 -7.05 2.00 -13.53
CA VAL A 383 -6.22 1.31 -12.55
C VAL A 383 -7.00 0.19 -11.85
N LYS A 384 -6.36 -0.65 -11.07
CA LYS A 384 -7.00 -1.74 -10.33
C LYS A 384 -8.02 -1.22 -9.33
N LYS A 385 -9.27 -1.70 -9.45
CA LYS A 385 -10.43 -1.22 -8.67
C LYS A 385 -11.23 -2.36 -8.07
N TRP A 386 -11.90 -2.06 -6.96
CA TRP A 386 -12.93 -2.88 -6.33
C TRP A 386 -14.18 -2.03 -6.15
N ALA A 387 -15.28 -2.44 -6.80
CA ALA A 387 -16.57 -1.83 -6.57
C ALA A 387 -17.12 -2.27 -5.21
N LEU A 388 -17.37 -1.31 -4.33
CA LEU A 388 -17.90 -1.55 -2.98
C LEU A 388 -19.40 -1.21 -2.87
N SER A 389 -19.97 -0.51 -3.86
CA SER A 389 -21.38 -0.20 -3.90
C SER A 389 -22.22 -1.48 -3.93
N GLY A 390 -23.27 -1.54 -3.08
CA GLY A 390 -24.17 -2.69 -2.99
C GLY A 390 -23.68 -3.83 -2.10
N MET A 391 -22.42 -3.80 -1.61
CA MET A 391 -21.91 -4.74 -0.61
C MET A 391 -22.44 -4.40 0.78
N SER A 392 -22.61 -5.42 1.64
CA SER A 392 -22.83 -5.23 3.08
C SER A 392 -21.60 -4.61 3.75
N ASP A 393 -21.76 -4.08 4.96
CA ASP A 393 -20.64 -3.49 5.72
C ASP A 393 -19.55 -4.55 6.00
N GLU A 394 -19.92 -5.81 6.24
CA GLU A 394 -19.00 -6.92 6.45
C GLU A 394 -18.20 -7.25 5.16
N GLU A 395 -18.86 -7.32 4.01
CA GLU A 395 -18.21 -7.57 2.73
C GLU A 395 -17.24 -6.46 2.36
N LYS A 396 -17.64 -5.19 2.59
CA LYS A 396 -16.76 -4.03 2.38
C LYS A 396 -15.53 -4.12 3.28
N ALA A 397 -15.74 -4.38 4.59
CA ALA A 397 -14.64 -4.49 5.54
C ALA A 397 -13.66 -5.62 5.16
N GLU A 398 -14.17 -6.80 4.80
CA GLU A 398 -13.31 -7.92 4.37
C GLU A 398 -12.59 -7.61 3.04
N THR A 399 -13.21 -6.88 2.12
CA THR A 399 -12.56 -6.44 0.88
C THR A 399 -11.44 -5.45 1.19
N ILE A 400 -11.72 -4.40 1.99
CA ILE A 400 -10.73 -3.37 2.33
C ILE A 400 -9.55 -3.95 3.12
N LYS A 401 -9.78 -4.88 4.06
CA LYS A 401 -8.72 -5.56 4.81
C LYS A 401 -7.72 -6.31 3.92
N ARG A 402 -8.14 -6.71 2.72
CA ARG A 402 -7.26 -7.38 1.75
C ARG A 402 -6.37 -6.43 0.97
N LEU A 403 -6.61 -5.13 1.06
CA LEU A 403 -5.79 -4.15 0.36
C LEU A 403 -4.52 -3.85 1.15
N LEU A 404 -3.46 -3.51 0.44
CA LEU A 404 -2.26 -2.97 1.07
C LEU A 404 -2.55 -1.55 1.58
N ALA A 405 -1.85 -1.15 2.62
CA ALA A 405 -1.82 0.26 2.99
C ALA A 405 -1.28 1.08 1.80
N GLY A 406 -1.84 2.26 1.62
CA GLY A 406 -1.67 3.04 0.41
C GLY A 406 -2.82 2.89 -0.59
N ALA A 407 -3.69 1.87 -0.50
CA ALA A 407 -4.89 1.84 -1.31
C ALA A 407 -5.74 3.10 -1.09
N VAL A 408 -6.35 3.61 -2.16
CA VAL A 408 -7.22 4.80 -2.08
C VAL A 408 -8.67 4.34 -1.99
N LEU A 409 -9.38 4.82 -0.98
CA LEU A 409 -10.79 4.51 -0.73
C LEU A 409 -11.64 5.73 -1.05
N PHE A 410 -12.84 5.50 -1.61
CA PHE A 410 -13.72 6.54 -2.09
C PHE A 410 -15.15 6.41 -1.58
N PHE A 411 -15.75 7.52 -1.23
CA PHE A 411 -17.19 7.73 -1.26
C PHE A 411 -17.52 9.05 -1.96
N SER A 412 -18.80 9.32 -2.21
CA SER A 412 -19.20 10.55 -2.91
C SER A 412 -18.51 11.79 -2.35
N SER A 413 -17.77 12.49 -3.21
CA SER A 413 -17.04 13.74 -2.96
C SER A 413 -15.88 13.68 -1.95
N HIS A 414 -15.37 12.49 -1.60
CA HIS A 414 -14.21 12.38 -0.73
C HIS A 414 -13.39 11.12 -1.01
N GLU A 415 -12.08 11.22 -0.82
CA GLU A 415 -11.16 10.11 -0.92
C GLU A 415 -10.09 10.16 0.18
N MET A 416 -9.52 9.00 0.45
CA MET A 416 -8.60 8.81 1.57
C MET A 416 -7.63 7.67 1.30
N ILE A 417 -6.47 7.70 1.94
CA ILE A 417 -5.46 6.65 1.88
C ILE A 417 -5.68 5.65 3.04
N TYR A 418 -5.80 4.38 2.72
CA TYR A 418 -5.92 3.30 3.70
C TYR A 418 -4.58 3.05 4.40
N LEU A 419 -4.60 2.97 5.73
CA LEU A 419 -3.41 2.72 6.56
C LEU A 419 -3.31 1.29 7.08
N GLY A 420 -4.44 0.59 7.21
CA GLY A 420 -4.45 -0.76 7.74
C GLY A 420 -5.56 -1.02 8.77
N GLU A 421 -5.55 -2.22 9.34
CA GLU A 421 -6.48 -2.66 10.39
C GLU A 421 -5.76 -2.69 11.75
N ASN A 422 -6.46 -2.25 12.80
CA ASN A 422 -6.02 -2.42 14.17
C ASN A 422 -7.21 -2.67 15.10
N ASN A 423 -7.17 -3.79 15.84
CA ASN A 423 -8.23 -4.22 16.77
C ASN A 423 -9.64 -4.27 16.14
N GLY A 424 -9.73 -4.73 14.90
CA GLY A 424 -10.98 -4.87 14.16
C GLY A 424 -11.50 -3.60 13.50
N LYS A 425 -10.79 -2.46 13.64
CA LYS A 425 -11.13 -1.18 13.02
C LYS A 425 -10.21 -0.88 11.84
N LEU A 426 -10.78 -0.32 10.78
CA LEU A 426 -10.06 0.11 9.57
C LEU A 426 -9.72 1.59 9.69
N TYR A 427 -8.47 1.93 9.43
CA TYR A 427 -7.94 3.28 9.57
C TYR A 427 -7.55 3.88 8.23
N VAL A 428 -7.80 5.16 8.11
CA VAL A 428 -7.47 5.97 6.93
C VAL A 428 -6.83 7.29 7.35
N ILE A 429 -6.11 7.88 6.40
CA ILE A 429 -5.62 9.27 6.51
C ILE A 429 -6.15 10.05 5.30
N SER A 430 -6.61 11.28 5.54
CA SER A 430 -7.07 12.17 4.49
C SER A 430 -7.02 13.64 4.91
N SER A 431 -6.98 14.54 3.97
CA SER A 431 -7.28 15.96 4.17
C SER A 431 -8.78 16.16 4.01
N LEU A 432 -9.45 16.71 5.02
CA LEU A 432 -10.89 16.89 5.00
C LEU A 432 -11.38 18.18 5.67
N GLY A 433 -12.49 18.73 5.19
CA GLY A 433 -13.13 19.92 5.76
C GLY A 433 -13.90 19.60 7.05
N ASN A 434 -14.91 18.74 6.97
CA ASN A 434 -15.86 18.48 8.05
C ASN A 434 -15.99 16.99 8.36
N ILE A 435 -16.26 16.66 9.64
CA ILE A 435 -16.57 15.32 10.13
C ILE A 435 -17.68 15.39 11.20
N VAL A 436 -18.35 14.27 11.46
CA VAL A 436 -19.33 14.20 12.57
C VAL A 436 -18.64 13.69 13.83
N LEU A 437 -18.56 14.53 14.86
CA LEU A 437 -18.05 14.19 16.19
C LEU A 437 -19.17 14.38 17.21
N ASP A 438 -19.38 13.38 18.07
CA ASP A 438 -20.40 13.39 19.15
C ASP A 438 -21.82 13.73 18.65
N GLY A 439 -22.08 13.51 17.36
CA GLY A 439 -23.38 13.76 16.72
C GLY A 439 -23.47 15.10 15.96
N ASP A 440 -22.50 15.98 16.12
CA ASP A 440 -22.46 17.29 15.50
C ASP A 440 -21.48 17.35 14.33
N VAL A 441 -21.81 18.10 13.28
CA VAL A 441 -20.88 18.41 12.18
C VAL A 441 -19.83 19.35 12.72
N THR A 442 -18.59 18.91 12.68
CA THR A 442 -17.43 19.63 13.22
C THR A 442 -16.47 19.95 12.08
N ALA A 443 -16.13 21.22 11.94
CA ALA A 443 -15.10 21.69 11.03
C ALA A 443 -13.72 21.26 11.56
N VAL A 444 -13.11 20.26 10.93
CA VAL A 444 -11.75 19.80 11.24
C VAL A 444 -10.74 20.55 10.40
N ARG A 445 -11.03 20.74 9.12
CA ARG A 445 -10.21 21.47 8.13
C ARG A 445 -8.74 21.09 8.18
N GLY A 446 -8.45 19.80 8.03
CA GLY A 446 -7.05 19.37 8.08
C GLY A 446 -6.80 17.93 7.75
N GLY A 447 -5.51 17.60 7.66
CA GLY A 447 -5.01 16.24 7.53
C GLY A 447 -5.17 15.45 8.82
N ILE A 448 -5.96 14.39 8.82
CA ILE A 448 -6.21 13.57 10.02
C ILE A 448 -6.18 12.07 9.72
N ILE A 449 -5.95 11.31 10.79
CA ILE A 449 -6.21 9.87 10.82
C ILE A 449 -7.55 9.65 11.53
N ASN A 450 -8.40 8.80 10.96
CA ASN A 450 -9.66 8.38 11.57
C ASN A 450 -10.01 6.94 11.21
N THR A 451 -11.03 6.38 11.87
CA THR A 451 -11.57 5.06 11.52
C THR A 451 -12.72 5.17 10.52
N LEU A 452 -12.98 4.08 9.78
CA LEU A 452 -14.16 3.98 8.92
C LEU A 452 -15.48 3.82 9.72
N ASP A 453 -15.42 3.71 11.06
CA ASP A 453 -16.60 3.70 11.94
C ASP A 453 -17.19 5.11 12.15
N MET A 454 -16.44 6.17 11.79
CA MET A 454 -16.92 7.54 11.85
C MET A 454 -18.21 7.70 11.05
N LYS A 455 -19.10 8.59 11.54
CA LYS A 455 -20.39 8.86 10.89
C LYS A 455 -20.33 10.06 9.97
N ARG A 456 -21.18 10.04 8.96
CA ARG A 456 -21.53 11.18 8.12
C ARG A 456 -22.76 11.90 8.68
N SER A 457 -23.05 13.10 8.20
CA SER A 457 -24.22 13.89 8.60
C SER A 457 -25.56 13.16 8.43
N ASN A 458 -25.65 12.24 7.46
CA ASN A 458 -26.82 11.38 7.24
C ASN A 458 -26.89 10.16 8.19
N GLY A 459 -25.99 10.04 9.17
CA GLY A 459 -25.93 8.95 10.13
C GLY A 459 -25.27 7.64 9.66
N ALA A 460 -24.95 7.50 8.36
CA ALA A 460 -24.23 6.35 7.85
C ALA A 460 -22.76 6.39 8.28
N THR A 461 -22.15 5.22 8.53
CA THR A 461 -20.69 5.14 8.74
C THR A 461 -19.94 5.45 7.46
N TRP A 462 -18.67 5.84 7.57
CA TRP A 462 -17.80 5.98 6.41
C TRP A 462 -17.69 4.65 5.67
N LEU A 463 -17.52 3.52 6.38
CA LEU A 463 -17.50 2.17 5.78
C LEU A 463 -18.75 1.91 4.91
N ARG A 464 -19.96 2.17 5.47
CA ARG A 464 -21.21 2.01 4.70
C ARG A 464 -21.27 2.89 3.46
N SER A 465 -20.68 4.07 3.53
CA SER A 465 -20.67 5.06 2.45
C SER A 465 -19.65 4.75 1.35
N MET A 466 -18.67 3.85 1.59
CA MET A 466 -17.66 3.49 0.59
C MET A 466 -18.31 2.95 -0.69
N THR A 467 -17.88 3.50 -1.82
CA THR A 467 -18.36 3.11 -3.15
C THR A 467 -17.32 2.38 -3.97
N GLN A 468 -16.03 2.67 -3.73
CA GLN A 468 -14.91 2.12 -4.48
C GLN A 468 -13.64 2.09 -3.63
N ALA A 469 -12.77 1.15 -3.92
CA ALA A 469 -11.36 1.16 -3.55
C ALA A 469 -10.51 0.99 -4.82
N GLN A 470 -9.28 1.53 -4.82
CA GLN A 470 -8.34 1.33 -5.93
C GLN A 470 -6.89 1.32 -5.46
N ILE A 471 -6.04 0.71 -6.28
CA ILE A 471 -4.58 0.77 -6.17
C ILE A 471 -4.05 1.54 -7.37
N PRO A 472 -3.62 2.81 -7.20
CA PRO A 472 -3.30 3.71 -8.30
C PRO A 472 -2.09 3.27 -9.17
N TYR A 473 -1.27 2.39 -8.67
CA TYR A 473 -0.05 1.91 -9.31
C TYR A 473 -0.16 0.50 -9.91
N LEU A 474 -1.36 -0.06 -10.02
CA LEU A 474 -1.60 -1.34 -10.69
C LEU A 474 -2.55 -1.18 -11.87
N PRO A 475 -2.25 -1.81 -13.03
CA PRO A 475 -3.16 -1.84 -14.17
C PRO A 475 -4.52 -2.44 -13.79
N ALA A 476 -5.58 -2.04 -14.50
CA ALA A 476 -6.95 -2.48 -14.22
C ALA A 476 -7.14 -4.01 -14.22
N ASP A 477 -6.39 -4.71 -15.06
CA ASP A 477 -6.39 -6.16 -15.21
C ASP A 477 -5.31 -6.89 -14.38
N ALA A 478 -4.57 -6.17 -13.55
CA ALA A 478 -3.51 -6.76 -12.71
C ALA A 478 -4.06 -7.89 -11.83
N LYS A 479 -3.37 -9.03 -11.83
CA LYS A 479 -3.67 -10.19 -10.99
C LYS A 479 -2.41 -10.67 -10.28
N LYS A 480 -2.57 -11.07 -9.02
CA LYS A 480 -1.49 -11.63 -8.20
C LYS A 480 -1.22 -13.08 -8.61
N ASP A 481 0.05 -13.45 -8.87
CA ASP A 481 0.40 -14.82 -9.16
C ASP A 481 0.43 -15.68 -7.88
N MET A 482 -0.13 -16.89 -7.95
CA MET A 482 -0.14 -17.84 -6.82
C MET A 482 1.26 -18.27 -6.36
N SER A 483 2.30 -17.97 -7.12
CA SER A 483 3.71 -18.22 -6.77
C SER A 483 4.39 -17.04 -6.08
N ASP A 484 3.72 -15.90 -5.94
CA ASP A 484 4.27 -14.71 -5.30
C ASP A 484 4.69 -14.98 -3.86
N SER A 485 5.74 -14.27 -3.42
CA SER A 485 6.38 -14.48 -2.11
C SER A 485 5.47 -14.18 -0.92
N ASP A 486 4.45 -13.36 -1.10
CA ASP A 486 3.46 -13.01 -0.10
C ASP A 486 2.29 -14.01 -0.02
N ILE A 487 2.18 -14.96 -0.96
CA ILE A 487 1.24 -16.08 -0.87
C ILE A 487 1.80 -17.18 0.00
N THR A 488 1.19 -17.41 1.13
CA THR A 488 1.58 -18.46 2.09
C THR A 488 0.64 -19.65 2.03
N VAL A 489 1.21 -20.82 1.75
CA VAL A 489 0.48 -22.10 1.80
C VAL A 489 0.77 -22.80 3.12
N SER A 490 -0.23 -22.96 3.96
CA SER A 490 -0.14 -23.57 5.30
C SER A 490 -1.06 -24.77 5.47
N GLY A 491 -1.06 -25.44 6.64
CA GLY A 491 -1.91 -26.60 6.94
C GLY A 491 -1.37 -27.95 6.44
N LEU A 492 -0.25 -27.98 5.71
CA LEU A 492 0.35 -29.20 5.16
C LEU A 492 1.02 -30.05 6.25
N LYS A 493 0.23 -30.88 6.93
CA LYS A 493 0.73 -31.83 7.94
C LYS A 493 1.10 -33.17 7.30
N ALA A 494 2.14 -33.83 7.85
CA ALA A 494 2.50 -35.17 7.46
C ALA A 494 1.37 -36.15 7.84
N LEU A 495 0.85 -36.91 6.88
CA LEU A 495 -0.22 -37.90 7.06
C LEU A 495 0.38 -39.31 7.11
N THR A 496 -0.39 -40.31 7.61
CA THR A 496 0.00 -41.71 7.60
C THR A 496 -0.79 -42.45 6.55
N TYR A 497 -0.14 -43.37 5.82
CA TYR A 497 -0.79 -44.26 4.86
C TYR A 497 -1.95 -45.06 5.50
N ASN A 498 -3.11 -45.05 4.85
CA ASN A 498 -4.30 -45.78 5.30
C ASN A 498 -4.99 -46.61 4.18
N GLY A 499 -4.41 -46.58 2.97
CA GLY A 499 -5.00 -47.24 1.79
C GLY A 499 -5.77 -46.30 0.87
N GLU A 500 -6.17 -45.13 1.38
CA GLU A 500 -6.95 -44.15 0.64
C GLU A 500 -6.08 -42.99 0.16
N TYR A 501 -6.62 -42.20 -0.79
CA TYR A 501 -6.00 -40.93 -1.21
C TYR A 501 -5.95 -39.93 -0.04
N ARG A 502 -4.74 -39.46 0.27
CA ARG A 502 -4.50 -38.51 1.38
C ARG A 502 -4.56 -37.08 0.86
N LYS A 503 -5.52 -36.29 1.37
CA LYS A 503 -5.77 -34.88 0.99
C LYS A 503 -5.72 -34.04 2.25
N PRO A 504 -4.52 -33.54 2.66
CA PRO A 504 -4.45 -32.59 3.80
C PRO A 504 -5.20 -31.32 3.43
N ALA A 505 -5.93 -30.74 4.39
CA ALA A 505 -6.50 -29.42 4.19
C ALA A 505 -5.36 -28.40 4.06
N VAL A 506 -5.47 -27.50 3.11
CA VAL A 506 -4.57 -26.35 2.92
C VAL A 506 -5.30 -25.08 3.28
N LYS A 507 -4.58 -24.16 3.86
CA LYS A 507 -5.01 -22.78 4.06
C LYS A 507 -4.06 -21.89 3.28
N ILE A 508 -4.62 -21.05 2.41
CA ILE A 508 -3.86 -20.08 1.62
C ILE A 508 -4.14 -18.72 2.22
N THR A 509 -3.09 -17.96 2.45
CA THR A 509 -3.16 -16.57 2.90
C THR A 509 -2.22 -15.73 2.08
N ASP A 510 -2.59 -14.50 1.84
CA ASP A 510 -1.70 -13.45 1.38
C ASP A 510 -1.62 -12.34 2.45
N ASN A 511 -1.01 -11.19 2.14
CA ASN A 511 -0.93 -10.06 3.06
C ASN A 511 -2.30 -9.52 3.48
N ALA A 512 -3.32 -9.81 2.70
CA ALA A 512 -4.69 -9.36 2.86
C ALA A 512 -5.58 -10.33 3.63
N GLY A 513 -5.16 -11.59 3.81
CA GLY A 513 -5.97 -12.53 4.58
C GLY A 513 -6.02 -13.94 4.03
N THR A 514 -7.15 -14.62 4.24
CA THR A 514 -7.35 -16.01 3.80
C THR A 514 -8.14 -16.07 2.50
N LEU A 515 -7.55 -16.69 1.49
CA LEU A 515 -8.20 -16.93 0.20
C LEU A 515 -9.31 -17.99 0.34
N ALA A 516 -10.38 -17.83 -0.41
CA ALA A 516 -11.53 -18.73 -0.39
C ALA A 516 -11.41 -19.88 -1.40
N LEU A 517 -11.48 -21.13 -0.91
CA LEU A 517 -11.48 -22.31 -1.76
C LEU A 517 -12.73 -22.32 -2.67
N ASN A 518 -12.53 -22.59 -3.95
CA ASN A 518 -13.52 -22.59 -5.04
C ASN A 518 -14.06 -21.18 -5.44
N ALA A 519 -13.72 -20.14 -4.73
CA ALA A 519 -13.93 -18.76 -5.16
C ALA A 519 -12.63 -18.19 -5.78
N ASP A 520 -11.54 -18.19 -5.04
CA ASP A 520 -10.27 -17.64 -5.50
C ASP A 520 -9.36 -18.70 -6.15
N TYR A 521 -9.41 -19.96 -5.64
CA TYR A 521 -8.52 -21.01 -6.10
C TYR A 521 -9.16 -22.41 -6.04
N THR A 522 -8.53 -23.34 -6.73
CA THR A 522 -8.80 -24.78 -6.70
C THR A 522 -7.59 -25.55 -6.19
N VAL A 523 -7.80 -26.81 -5.73
CA VAL A 523 -6.74 -27.66 -5.18
C VAL A 523 -6.72 -29.01 -5.87
N SER A 524 -5.57 -29.43 -6.35
CA SER A 524 -5.34 -30.76 -6.88
C SER A 524 -4.21 -31.49 -6.15
N TYR A 525 -4.25 -32.83 -6.12
CA TYR A 525 -3.25 -33.63 -5.41
C TYR A 525 -2.64 -34.65 -6.33
N SER A 526 -1.33 -34.87 -6.21
CA SER A 526 -0.63 -35.93 -6.96
C SER A 526 0.26 -36.78 -6.05
N ASN A 527 0.49 -38.03 -6.45
CA ASN A 527 1.25 -39.03 -5.70
C ASN A 527 0.77 -39.27 -4.25
N ASN A 528 -0.49 -38.95 -3.96
CA ASN A 528 -1.06 -38.86 -2.63
C ASN A 528 -1.73 -40.14 -2.11
N LYS A 529 -1.48 -41.31 -2.75
CA LYS A 529 -2.03 -42.60 -2.31
C LYS A 529 -1.02 -43.41 -1.49
N ASN A 530 0.23 -43.47 -1.92
CA ASN A 530 1.26 -44.31 -1.30
C ASN A 530 2.15 -43.51 -0.33
N ALA A 531 2.79 -44.22 0.61
CA ALA A 531 3.77 -43.59 1.50
C ALA A 531 4.98 -43.10 0.70
N GLY A 532 5.35 -41.84 0.94
CA GLY A 532 6.39 -41.15 0.19
C GLY A 532 6.18 -39.64 0.19
N LYS A 533 6.78 -38.96 -0.77
CA LYS A 533 6.51 -37.56 -1.07
C LYS A 533 5.30 -37.45 -1.98
N ALA A 534 4.36 -36.63 -1.61
CA ALA A 534 3.17 -36.27 -2.37
C ALA A 534 3.19 -34.75 -2.62
N SER A 535 2.39 -34.27 -3.56
CA SER A 535 2.27 -32.87 -3.87
C SER A 535 0.81 -32.44 -3.84
N VAL A 536 0.63 -31.15 -3.50
CA VAL A 536 -0.60 -30.41 -3.68
C VAL A 536 -0.30 -29.23 -4.59
N THR A 537 -1.12 -29.02 -5.60
CA THR A 537 -1.07 -27.85 -6.48
C THR A 537 -2.29 -27.01 -6.21
N ILE A 538 -2.06 -25.75 -5.91
CA ILE A 538 -3.04 -24.70 -5.73
C ILE A 538 -3.04 -23.89 -7.03
N THR A 539 -4.18 -23.74 -7.67
CA THR A 539 -4.32 -23.02 -8.95
C THR A 539 -5.40 -21.96 -8.80
N ALA A 540 -5.09 -20.72 -9.17
CA ALA A 540 -6.08 -19.66 -9.25
C ALA A 540 -7.23 -20.10 -10.18
N LYS A 541 -8.45 -19.66 -9.89
CA LYS A 541 -9.55 -19.88 -10.83
C LYS A 541 -9.36 -19.03 -12.09
N ASN A 542 -9.75 -19.56 -13.24
CA ASN A 542 -9.61 -18.85 -14.51
C ASN A 542 -10.45 -17.55 -14.56
N ASP A 543 -11.56 -17.52 -13.82
CA ASP A 543 -12.48 -16.39 -13.68
C ASP A 543 -12.17 -15.53 -12.43
N SER A 544 -11.06 -15.76 -11.75
CA SER A 544 -10.63 -14.89 -10.65
C SER A 544 -10.24 -13.51 -11.19
N SER A 545 -10.78 -12.46 -10.56
CA SER A 545 -10.38 -11.05 -10.81
C SER A 545 -9.01 -10.72 -10.20
N ASP A 546 -8.60 -11.43 -9.14
CA ASP A 546 -7.51 -11.02 -8.27
C ASP A 546 -6.29 -11.93 -8.31
N TYR A 547 -6.45 -13.17 -8.80
CA TYR A 547 -5.37 -14.16 -8.77
C TYR A 547 -5.18 -14.85 -10.13
N THR A 548 -3.93 -15.26 -10.40
CA THR A 548 -3.52 -16.01 -11.59
C THR A 548 -2.48 -17.08 -11.23
N GLY A 549 -2.12 -17.94 -12.16
CA GLY A 549 -1.03 -18.89 -12.00
C GLY A 549 -1.31 -20.03 -11.03
N SER A 550 -0.26 -20.71 -10.59
CA SER A 550 -0.35 -21.83 -9.64
C SER A 550 0.93 -22.04 -8.84
N VAL A 551 0.78 -22.57 -7.64
CA VAL A 551 1.91 -22.96 -6.78
C VAL A 551 1.78 -24.42 -6.35
N THR A 552 2.90 -25.15 -6.33
CA THR A 552 2.94 -26.56 -5.91
C THR A 552 3.78 -26.73 -4.65
N GLN A 553 3.17 -27.33 -3.62
CA GLN A 553 3.81 -27.65 -2.35
C GLN A 553 3.90 -29.15 -2.12
N LYS A 554 4.93 -29.60 -1.38
CA LYS A 554 5.17 -31.02 -1.09
C LYS A 554 4.78 -31.37 0.34
N PHE A 555 4.15 -32.54 0.54
CA PHE A 555 3.90 -33.09 1.86
C PHE A 555 4.34 -34.55 1.94
N THR A 556 4.36 -35.11 3.15
CA THR A 556 4.85 -36.49 3.36
C THR A 556 3.75 -37.40 3.83
N ILE A 557 3.61 -38.57 3.16
CA ILE A 557 2.80 -39.68 3.65
C ILE A 557 3.74 -40.69 4.33
N LYS A 558 3.63 -40.79 5.66
CA LYS A 558 4.42 -41.72 6.47
C LYS A 558 3.95 -43.15 6.29
N LYS A 559 4.87 -44.12 6.35
CA LYS A 559 4.50 -45.54 6.34
C LYS A 559 3.63 -45.89 7.54
N ALA A 560 2.57 -46.64 7.30
CA ALA A 560 1.71 -47.17 8.36
C ALA A 560 2.40 -48.23 9.23
N ALA A 561 1.89 -48.44 10.42
CA ALA A 561 2.34 -49.52 11.29
C ALA A 561 1.94 -50.88 10.70
N ASN A 562 2.87 -51.82 10.74
CA ASN A 562 2.59 -53.17 10.25
C ASN A 562 1.71 -53.96 11.22
N THR A 563 0.81 -54.77 10.71
CA THR A 563 -0.19 -55.50 11.48
C THR A 563 0.28 -56.87 12.00
N LEU A 564 1.57 -57.25 11.77
CA LEU A 564 2.09 -58.57 12.21
C LEU A 564 1.67 -58.91 13.64
N ALA A 565 0.90 -59.98 13.79
CA ALA A 565 0.45 -60.53 15.07
C ALA A 565 0.55 -62.08 15.03
N VAL A 566 1.36 -62.63 15.90
CA VAL A 566 1.68 -64.04 15.91
C VAL A 566 1.95 -64.51 17.36
N LYS A 567 1.53 -65.71 17.67
CA LYS A 567 1.80 -66.42 18.93
C LYS A 567 2.49 -67.74 18.64
N GLY A 568 3.42 -68.18 19.53
CA GLY A 568 4.00 -69.52 19.50
C GLY A 568 3.01 -70.54 20.02
N GLN A 569 3.09 -71.75 19.46
CA GLN A 569 2.25 -72.89 19.82
C GLN A 569 3.07 -73.95 20.52
N THR A 570 2.40 -74.94 21.15
CA THR A 570 3.03 -76.12 21.71
C THR A 570 2.96 -77.29 20.66
N ALA A 571 4.11 -77.70 20.21
CA ALA A 571 4.23 -78.90 19.33
C ALA A 571 4.64 -80.11 20.11
N LYS A 572 4.02 -81.25 19.85
CA LYS A 572 4.28 -82.53 20.52
C LYS A 572 5.05 -83.43 19.58
N ILE A 573 6.10 -84.07 20.06
CA ILE A 573 6.88 -85.10 19.31
C ILE A 573 6.96 -86.35 20.15
N LYS A 574 6.66 -87.56 19.54
CA LYS A 574 6.86 -88.82 20.20
C LYS A 574 8.36 -89.09 20.34
N TYR A 575 8.81 -89.45 21.54
CA TYR A 575 10.24 -89.70 21.84
C TYR A 575 10.81 -90.77 20.91
N THR A 576 10.03 -91.79 20.60
CA THR A 576 10.38 -92.88 19.67
C THR A 576 10.67 -92.39 18.25
N ALA A 577 10.07 -91.32 17.82
CA ALA A 577 10.29 -90.72 16.51
C ALA A 577 11.63 -90.00 16.40
N LEU A 578 12.28 -89.64 17.52
CA LEU A 578 13.58 -88.96 17.55
C LEU A 578 14.80 -89.85 17.30
N LYS A 579 14.58 -91.07 16.87
CA LYS A 579 15.63 -91.94 16.24
C LYS A 579 16.19 -91.27 14.97
N LYS A 580 15.39 -90.43 14.32
CA LYS A 580 15.74 -89.57 13.18
C LYS A 580 15.25 -88.15 13.40
N ALA A 581 15.79 -87.18 12.63
CA ALA A 581 15.38 -85.80 12.73
C ALA A 581 13.88 -85.61 12.42
N GLN A 582 13.19 -84.79 13.20
CA GLN A 582 11.77 -84.46 13.03
C GLN A 582 11.59 -83.06 12.56
N ILE A 583 10.62 -82.78 11.68
CA ILE A 583 10.26 -81.47 11.17
C ILE A 583 8.88 -81.11 11.71
N ILE A 584 8.81 -79.91 12.37
CA ILE A 584 7.54 -79.34 12.77
C ILE A 584 7.17 -78.24 11.73
N PRO A 585 6.06 -78.39 11.03
CA PRO A 585 5.60 -77.38 10.08
C PRO A 585 5.33 -76.09 10.79
N ALA A 586 5.50 -74.95 10.10
CA ALA A 586 5.27 -73.62 10.66
C ALA A 586 3.82 -73.45 11.18
N SER A 587 2.84 -74.05 10.54
CA SER A 587 1.42 -74.05 10.96
C SER A 587 1.19 -74.67 12.34
N LYS A 588 2.03 -75.64 12.73
CA LYS A 588 1.97 -76.28 14.07
C LYS A 588 2.85 -75.53 15.13
N ALA A 589 3.79 -74.69 14.67
CA ALA A 589 4.68 -73.94 15.52
C ALA A 589 4.17 -72.55 15.85
N TYR A 590 3.44 -71.91 14.90
CA TYR A 590 3.02 -70.53 15.03
C TYR A 590 1.53 -70.36 14.66
N LYS A 591 0.80 -69.58 15.45
CA LYS A 591 -0.55 -69.12 15.13
C LYS A 591 -0.51 -67.65 14.78
N PHE A 592 -0.73 -67.35 13.51
CA PHE A 592 -0.86 -65.99 13.01
C PHE A 592 -2.31 -65.54 13.12
N THR A 593 -2.56 -64.41 13.80
CA THR A 593 -3.82 -63.66 13.70
C THR A 593 -3.74 -62.61 12.61
N SER A 594 -2.48 -62.14 12.30
CA SER A 594 -2.18 -61.34 11.12
C SER A 594 -0.75 -61.66 10.66
N ARG A 595 -0.57 -61.90 9.39
CA ARG A 595 0.79 -62.06 8.81
C ARG A 595 1.53 -60.75 8.65
N GLY A 596 0.84 -59.64 8.76
CA GLY A 596 1.41 -58.34 8.45
C GLY A 596 1.73 -58.17 6.97
N GLN A 597 2.49 -57.14 6.66
CA GLN A 597 2.85 -56.78 5.29
C GLN A 597 4.35 -57.02 5.03
N GLY A 598 4.63 -57.51 3.83
CA GLY A 598 5.98 -57.85 3.38
C GLY A 598 6.42 -59.26 3.73
N LYS A 599 7.60 -59.63 3.28
CA LYS A 599 8.17 -61.00 3.42
C LYS A 599 8.39 -61.33 4.88
N ILE A 600 7.90 -62.52 5.29
CA ILE A 600 8.13 -63.05 6.65
C ILE A 600 9.46 -63.80 6.69
N THR A 601 10.23 -63.56 7.73
CA THR A 601 11.48 -64.28 8.06
C THR A 601 11.46 -64.73 9.50
N TYR A 602 12.15 -65.83 9.76
CA TYR A 602 12.23 -66.49 11.07
C TYR A 602 13.68 -66.61 11.52
N ILE A 603 13.99 -66.24 12.73
CA ILE A 603 15.34 -66.36 13.29
C ILE A 603 15.22 -66.95 14.68
N LYS A 604 15.94 -68.07 14.94
CA LYS A 604 16.08 -68.59 16.29
C LYS A 604 16.80 -67.58 17.15
N SER A 605 16.17 -67.15 18.22
CA SER A 605 16.77 -66.22 19.21
C SER A 605 17.39 -66.98 20.38
N SER A 606 16.75 -68.05 20.85
CA SER A 606 17.30 -68.91 21.89
C SER A 606 16.64 -70.28 21.86
N GLY A 607 17.22 -71.26 22.54
CA GLY A 607 16.72 -72.64 22.64
C GLY A 607 17.84 -73.68 22.39
N ASN A 608 17.52 -74.94 22.62
CA ASN A 608 18.47 -76.05 22.52
C ASN A 608 19.20 -76.08 21.15
N SER A 609 20.52 -76.42 21.14
CA SER A 609 21.37 -76.45 19.94
C SER A 609 20.90 -77.48 18.90
N LYS A 610 20.24 -78.57 19.32
CA LYS A 610 19.67 -79.57 18.43
C LYS A 610 18.35 -79.16 17.78
N ILE A 611 17.85 -77.94 18.03
CA ILE A 611 16.64 -77.38 17.45
C ILE A 611 17.00 -76.21 16.57
N SER A 612 16.64 -76.25 15.29
CA SER A 612 16.88 -75.15 14.32
C SER A 612 15.58 -74.68 13.68
N VAL A 613 15.62 -73.47 13.12
CA VAL A 613 14.47 -72.85 12.43
C VAL A 613 14.89 -72.42 11.04
N SER A 614 14.12 -72.81 10.05
CA SER A 614 14.32 -72.35 8.68
C SER A 614 13.97 -70.86 8.55
N LYS A 615 14.94 -70.01 8.17
CA LYS A 615 14.79 -68.55 8.00
C LYS A 615 13.67 -68.20 7.00
N LYS A 616 13.50 -69.03 5.95
CA LYS A 616 12.54 -68.74 4.85
C LYS A 616 11.15 -69.29 5.14
N THR A 617 11.07 -70.51 5.71
CA THR A 617 9.79 -71.25 5.83
C THR A 617 9.24 -71.28 7.25
N GLY A 618 10.04 -70.98 8.25
CA GLY A 618 9.69 -71.12 9.68
C GLY A 618 9.56 -72.57 10.17
N LYS A 619 9.82 -73.58 9.32
CA LYS A 619 9.84 -75.00 9.73
C LYS A 619 10.90 -75.16 10.81
N ILE A 620 10.55 -75.92 11.86
CA ILE A 620 11.46 -76.20 12.97
C ILE A 620 11.98 -77.63 12.75
N THR A 621 13.32 -77.82 12.72
CA THR A 621 13.96 -79.13 12.66
C THR A 621 14.50 -79.43 14.06
N VAL A 622 14.07 -80.60 14.58
CA VAL A 622 14.50 -81.18 15.84
C VAL A 622 15.38 -82.39 15.53
N LYS A 623 16.68 -82.27 15.84
CA LYS A 623 17.66 -83.33 15.61
C LYS A 623 17.48 -84.50 16.61
N LYS A 624 17.98 -85.68 16.27
CA LYS A 624 17.97 -86.86 17.16
C LYS A 624 18.64 -86.64 18.51
N GLY A 625 18.23 -87.37 19.53
CA GLY A 625 18.92 -87.47 20.80
C GLY A 625 18.50 -86.39 21.81
N LEU A 626 17.30 -85.87 21.74
CA LEU A 626 16.70 -85.04 22.81
C LEU A 626 16.01 -85.92 23.84
N LYS A 627 16.19 -85.65 25.12
CA LYS A 627 15.52 -86.37 26.24
C LYS A 627 14.03 -85.93 26.36
N LYS A 628 13.21 -86.78 26.99
CA LYS A 628 11.80 -86.48 27.30
C LYS A 628 11.72 -85.23 28.23
N LYS A 629 11.33 -84.11 27.69
CA LYS A 629 10.99 -82.88 28.40
C LYS A 629 10.41 -81.84 27.46
N THR A 630 10.00 -80.67 27.99
CA THR A 630 9.56 -79.51 27.20
C THR A 630 10.76 -78.61 26.94
N TYR A 631 11.03 -78.33 25.67
CA TYR A 631 12.06 -77.41 25.20
C TYR A 631 11.41 -76.10 24.78
N LYS A 632 11.80 -74.97 25.39
CA LYS A 632 11.40 -73.62 24.99
C LYS A 632 12.31 -73.14 23.87
N LEU A 633 11.70 -72.80 22.70
CA LEU A 633 12.38 -72.21 21.55
C LEU A 633 11.87 -70.83 21.35
N LYS A 634 12.70 -69.77 21.50
CA LYS A 634 12.36 -68.42 21.17
C LYS A 634 12.71 -68.16 19.69
N VAL A 635 11.71 -67.67 18.94
CA VAL A 635 11.86 -67.35 17.52
C VAL A 635 11.43 -65.91 17.28
N ARG A 636 12.33 -65.16 16.70
CA ARG A 636 12.09 -63.78 16.25
C ARG A 636 11.53 -63.86 14.81
N ILE A 637 10.28 -63.43 14.65
CA ILE A 637 9.54 -63.39 13.38
C ILE A 637 9.45 -61.98 12.94
N LYS A 638 9.94 -61.66 11.72
CA LYS A 638 9.95 -60.33 11.14
C LYS A 638 9.15 -60.31 9.87
N ALA A 639 8.15 -59.43 9.80
CA ALA A 639 7.57 -58.93 8.57
C ALA A 639 8.40 -57.76 8.07
N ALA A 640 8.93 -57.84 6.85
CA ALA A 640 9.88 -56.88 6.31
C ALA A 640 9.27 -55.50 6.07
N GLY A 641 7.93 -55.40 6.04
CA GLY A 641 7.23 -54.21 5.60
C GLY A 641 7.19 -54.12 4.06
N THR A 642 6.69 -52.99 3.58
CA THR A 642 6.57 -52.68 2.15
C THR A 642 6.86 -51.21 1.90
N GLY A 643 6.61 -50.72 0.69
CA GLY A 643 6.62 -49.28 0.40
C GLY A 643 5.73 -48.50 1.37
N ASN A 644 4.55 -49.06 1.73
CA ASN A 644 3.53 -48.39 2.53
C ASN A 644 3.50 -48.73 4.03
N TYR A 645 4.19 -49.81 4.44
CA TYR A 645 4.18 -50.28 5.82
C TYR A 645 5.59 -50.37 6.39
N LYS A 646 5.75 -50.03 7.68
CA LYS A 646 6.99 -50.22 8.43
C LYS A 646 7.27 -51.72 8.63
N ALA A 647 8.52 -52.12 8.79
CA ALA A 647 8.85 -53.45 9.27
C ALA A 647 8.37 -53.64 10.71
N LYS A 648 7.95 -54.89 11.05
CA LYS A 648 7.57 -55.24 12.43
C LYS A 648 8.15 -56.60 12.82
N THR A 649 8.61 -56.69 14.03
CA THR A 649 9.18 -57.93 14.58
C THR A 649 8.40 -58.33 15.82
N ARG A 650 8.18 -59.64 15.95
CA ARG A 650 7.61 -60.27 17.14
C ARG A 650 8.52 -61.45 17.56
N THR A 651 8.81 -61.55 18.85
CA THR A 651 9.48 -62.74 19.41
C THR A 651 8.44 -63.61 20.10
N VAL A 652 8.39 -64.87 19.69
CA VAL A 652 7.42 -65.83 20.21
C VAL A 652 8.18 -67.02 20.82
N THR A 653 7.56 -67.67 21.80
CA THR A 653 8.06 -68.94 22.38
C THR A 653 7.25 -70.10 21.84
N VAL A 654 7.92 -71.02 21.20
CA VAL A 654 7.37 -72.32 20.78
C VAL A 654 7.80 -73.38 21.80
N ASN A 655 6.83 -74.03 22.41
CA ASN A 655 7.12 -75.14 23.31
C ASN A 655 7.15 -76.46 22.54
N ILE A 656 8.28 -77.15 22.53
CA ILE A 656 8.44 -78.43 21.89
C ILE A 656 8.44 -79.48 23.00
N ARG A 657 7.30 -80.23 23.10
CA ARG A 657 7.10 -81.27 24.10
C ARG A 657 7.44 -82.63 23.55
N VAL A 658 8.60 -83.19 23.98
CA VAL A 658 9.05 -84.53 23.69
C VAL A 658 8.48 -85.46 24.77
N ARG A 659 7.64 -86.43 24.38
CA ARG A 659 6.92 -87.33 25.27
C ARG A 659 6.89 -88.75 24.73
#